data_178a7d8b75b73c23c45af811150923e7
#
_entry.id   178a7d8b75b73c23c45af811150923e7
#
_cell.length_a   1.000
_cell.length_b   1.000
_cell.length_c   1.000
_cell.angle_alpha   90.00
_cell.angle_beta   90.00
_cell.angle_gamma   90.00
#
_symmetry.space_group_name_H-M   'P 1'
#
loop_
_entity.id
_entity.type
_entity.pdbx_description
1 polymer ?
#
loop_
_entity_poly.entity_id
_entity_poly.type
_entity_poly.pdbx_seq_one_letter_code
_entity_poly.pdbx_strand_id
1 'polypeptide(L)'
;MAQCIRDDDDTTNPSTLPTLTESVERLLAAQPSRRRLLLGGLGAATLPFLAGAAGCSSDNDPEPAPPAQAPAERMIGFGGIASSTADAVTVPAGYLASTFLPWGEPLTPSAPAWKADASNSAADQEQQIGDNHDGMSFFAFNAAGNAFGDRSDEGLLVMNHEYINPEYFYAITAATSPTDWLTPFSLELARKAQAAHGVSVVHVRRAADGSWTHVKESPYNRRIHGNTPMTLQGPAAGHALMRTAADPGGTEVLGTLNNCANGRTPWGTYLTCEENWNGYFGAPTSGASIGPDFQDQKADIIGGQSRYGITTAGFGYRWHLVDPRFDADVNPNEPHRFGWVVEIDPFAPASKPVKRTALGRIKHENAELVVAANGKVVVYMGDDERNEYVYKFISSGSFDQANPTSLANRRLLESGTLYVARFDAGSSAGDNMGSGVWIPLLHGQAGLTAENGFASQADVLVKTRQAADRVGATMMDRPEWIAANPKKAGEVFMTLTNNNRRGGTPASSNKADGTTSAGSARPPTDEANPRSNNVWGHIVRWNEAAGDATALTFSWDLFVLAGQPSVTDSRKPSANISADNLFNSPDGLAFDSFGRLWIQTDGSFANSGDFANMGNNQMLVADPTTREIRRFLVGPSGCEVTGVTWTPDRRTMFVNIQHPGEIGSHPNRPKKADGSTFGDNDIARNPTAFSQWPTAGARPRSATVVVRRSDGGVVGG
;
A
#
# COMPACT_ATOMS: atom_id res chain seq x y z
N MET A 1 2.11 -12.92 -26.84
CA MET A 1 2.96 -12.02 -26.10
C MET A 1 2.35 -11.92 -24.73
N ALA A 2 2.97 -12.56 -23.74
CA ALA A 2 2.57 -12.32 -22.37
C ALA A 2 3.19 -10.97 -22.00
N GLN A 3 2.41 -9.90 -22.01
CA GLN A 3 2.74 -8.70 -21.27
C GLN A 3 2.85 -9.13 -19.82
N CYS A 4 3.93 -8.78 -19.14
CA CYS A 4 3.92 -8.71 -17.69
C CYS A 4 2.79 -7.75 -17.35
N ILE A 5 1.75 -8.26 -16.76
CA ILE A 5 0.60 -7.46 -16.37
C ILE A 5 1.07 -6.77 -15.10
N ARG A 6 1.33 -5.50 -15.23
CA ARG A 6 1.68 -4.60 -14.18
C ARG A 6 0.38 -4.11 -13.59
N ASP A 7 0.25 -4.20 -12.31
CA ASP A 7 -0.85 -3.62 -11.55
C ASP A 7 -2.21 -3.78 -12.25
N ASP A 8 -2.47 -5.03 -12.66
CA ASP A 8 -3.47 -5.26 -13.67
C ASP A 8 -4.75 -5.75 -13.05
N ASP A 9 -5.56 -4.80 -12.75
CA ASP A 9 -6.94 -5.01 -12.36
C ASP A 9 -7.81 -5.75 -13.38
N ASP A 10 -7.27 -6.26 -14.47
CA ASP A 10 -8.02 -7.05 -15.46
C ASP A 10 -8.26 -8.49 -15.00
N THR A 11 -7.72 -8.89 -13.85
CA THR A 11 -8.01 -10.19 -13.27
C THR A 11 -9.49 -10.29 -12.90
N THR A 12 -10.10 -11.39 -13.30
CA THR A 12 -11.47 -11.70 -12.90
C THR A 12 -11.52 -12.10 -11.44
N ASN A 13 -12.50 -11.58 -10.70
CA ASN A 13 -12.65 -11.76 -9.26
C ASN A 13 -14.06 -12.28 -8.91
N PRO A 14 -14.43 -13.50 -9.31
CA PRO A 14 -15.78 -14.04 -9.11
C PRO A 14 -16.01 -14.46 -7.65
N SER A 15 -17.22 -14.21 -7.14
CA SER A 15 -17.70 -14.76 -5.88
C SER A 15 -18.84 -15.74 -6.12
N THR A 16 -18.89 -16.83 -5.36
CA THR A 16 -19.99 -17.81 -5.38
C THR A 16 -21.00 -17.56 -4.27
N LEU A 17 -20.82 -16.49 -3.49
CA LEU A 17 -21.68 -16.14 -2.36
C LEU A 17 -22.93 -15.36 -2.79
N PRO A 18 -23.99 -15.29 -1.97
CA PRO A 18 -25.21 -14.55 -2.26
C PRO A 18 -24.96 -13.08 -2.53
N THR A 19 -25.88 -12.47 -3.26
CA THR A 19 -25.77 -11.08 -3.72
C THR A 19 -25.59 -10.07 -2.59
N LEU A 20 -24.93 -8.96 -2.91
CA LEU A 20 -24.79 -7.81 -2.01
C LEU A 20 -26.15 -7.34 -1.49
N THR A 21 -27.17 -7.30 -2.35
CA THR A 21 -28.53 -6.90 -2.00
C THR A 21 -29.14 -7.79 -0.91
N GLU A 22 -29.03 -9.12 -1.06
CA GLU A 22 -29.52 -10.07 -0.04
C GLU A 22 -28.75 -9.94 1.28
N SER A 23 -27.46 -9.65 1.21
CA SER A 23 -26.61 -9.42 2.40
C SER A 23 -27.04 -8.15 3.15
N VAL A 24 -27.31 -7.07 2.42
CA VAL A 24 -27.78 -5.79 2.97
C VAL A 24 -29.17 -5.93 3.57
N GLU A 25 -30.09 -6.61 2.89
CA GLU A 25 -31.46 -6.83 3.40
C GLU A 25 -31.46 -7.62 4.72
N ARG A 26 -30.62 -8.65 4.84
CA ARG A 26 -30.46 -9.43 6.08
C ARG A 26 -29.86 -8.61 7.22
N LEU A 27 -28.89 -7.72 6.92
CA LEU A 27 -28.30 -6.81 7.90
C LEU A 27 -29.32 -5.77 8.40
N LEU A 28 -30.11 -5.20 7.50
CA LEU A 28 -31.16 -4.23 7.83
C LEU A 28 -32.28 -4.86 8.68
N ALA A 29 -32.61 -6.12 8.40
CA ALA A 29 -33.59 -6.88 9.18
C ALA A 29 -33.10 -7.23 10.60
N ALA A 30 -31.80 -7.33 10.82
CA ALA A 30 -31.16 -7.64 12.09
C ALA A 30 -30.95 -6.41 13.01
N GLN A 31 -31.16 -5.18 12.52
CA GLN A 31 -30.94 -3.97 13.32
C GLN A 31 -32.16 -3.62 14.19
N PRO A 32 -31.99 -3.30 15.47
CA PRO A 32 -33.06 -2.77 16.29
C PRO A 32 -33.52 -1.40 15.78
N SER A 33 -34.82 -1.23 15.65
CA SER A 33 -35.46 -0.06 15.03
C SER A 33 -34.99 1.27 15.63
N ARG A 34 -34.74 2.28 14.75
CA ARG A 34 -34.31 3.66 15.04
C ARG A 34 -35.10 4.39 16.13
N ARG A 35 -36.28 3.88 16.51
CA ARG A 35 -37.16 4.47 17.56
C ARG A 35 -36.61 4.37 18.99
N ARG A 36 -35.66 3.46 19.27
CA ARG A 36 -35.08 3.30 20.62
C ARG A 36 -33.84 4.18 20.85
N LEU A 37 -33.22 4.72 19.83
CA LEU A 37 -32.03 5.57 19.94
C LEU A 37 -32.35 7.07 20.13
N LEU A 38 -33.57 7.51 19.80
CA LEU A 38 -34.00 8.92 19.93
C LEU A 38 -34.58 9.29 21.30
N LEU A 39 -34.76 8.35 22.21
CA LEU A 39 -35.34 8.60 23.55
C LEU A 39 -34.32 8.76 24.68
N GLY A 40 -32.98 8.64 24.37
CA GLY A 40 -31.91 8.75 25.37
C GLY A 40 -31.10 10.05 25.34
N GLY A 41 -31.36 10.97 24.42
CA GLY A 41 -30.48 12.10 24.12
C GLY A 41 -31.02 13.51 24.32
N LEU A 42 -31.94 13.74 25.26
CA LEU A 42 -32.42 15.08 25.61
C LEU A 42 -32.35 15.30 27.13
N GLY A 43 -31.25 15.81 27.59
CA GLY A 43 -31.07 16.22 28.97
C GLY A 43 -29.80 17.03 29.19
N ALA A 44 -29.98 18.32 29.35
CA ALA A 44 -29.11 19.29 30.01
C ALA A 44 -27.94 19.92 29.22
N ALA A 45 -28.18 21.11 28.71
CA ALA A 45 -27.26 22.25 28.79
C ALA A 45 -28.05 23.57 28.79
N THR A 46 -28.24 24.15 29.95
CA THR A 46 -28.63 25.56 30.08
C THR A 46 -27.51 26.35 30.69
N LEU A 47 -27.17 27.41 29.98
CA LEU A 47 -26.30 28.53 30.38
C LEU A 47 -26.79 29.26 31.64
N PRO A 48 -25.94 30.15 32.27
CA PRO A 48 -26.31 31.55 32.15
C PRO A 48 -25.15 32.48 31.76
N PHE A 49 -25.45 33.37 30.84
CA PHE A 49 -24.82 34.68 30.68
C PHE A 49 -25.24 35.60 31.82
N LEU A 50 -24.29 36.34 32.39
CA LEU A 50 -24.59 37.57 33.18
C LEU A 50 -23.63 38.68 32.75
N ALA A 51 -24.26 39.72 32.25
CA ALA A 51 -23.68 40.99 31.91
C ALA A 51 -23.33 41.80 33.18
N GLY A 52 -22.25 42.54 33.10
CA GLY A 52 -21.91 43.61 34.06
C GLY A 52 -21.45 44.81 33.28
N ALA A 53 -22.17 45.90 33.42
CA ALA A 53 -21.98 47.15 32.72
C ALA A 53 -21.19 48.19 33.55
N ALA A 54 -20.49 49.03 32.82
CA ALA A 54 -20.23 50.44 33.03
C ALA A 54 -19.18 50.92 34.04
N GLY A 55 -18.24 51.68 33.48
CA GLY A 55 -17.38 52.64 34.18
C GLY A 55 -16.56 53.43 33.17
N CYS A 56 -17.04 54.62 32.80
CA CYS A 56 -16.28 55.59 32.00
C CYS A 56 -15.16 56.24 32.83
N SER A 57 -13.96 56.29 32.28
CA SER A 57 -13.03 57.40 32.51
C SER A 57 -12.15 57.57 31.28
N SER A 58 -12.13 58.81 30.81
CA SER A 58 -11.35 59.30 29.69
C SER A 58 -9.93 59.61 30.17
N ASP A 59 -8.92 58.95 29.54
CA ASP A 59 -7.57 59.49 29.42
C ASP A 59 -7.02 59.04 28.04
N ASN A 60 -6.72 60.03 27.23
CA ASN A 60 -6.16 59.89 25.88
C ASN A 60 -4.63 59.76 26.01
N ASP A 61 -4.12 58.53 26.12
CA ASP A 61 -2.76 58.21 25.71
C ASP A 61 -2.83 57.15 24.61
N PRO A 62 -2.04 57.26 23.53
CA PRO A 62 -2.05 56.26 22.48
C PRO A 62 -1.43 54.95 23.00
N GLU A 63 -2.27 53.91 23.11
CA GLU A 63 -1.86 52.57 23.44
C GLU A 63 -0.76 52.11 22.44
N PRO A 64 0.39 51.60 22.90
CA PRO A 64 1.41 51.08 22.01
C PRO A 64 0.80 49.94 21.20
N ALA A 65 0.93 50.02 19.88
CA ALA A 65 0.47 48.96 18.96
C ALA A 65 0.95 47.59 19.46
N PRO A 66 0.08 46.59 19.52
CA PRO A 66 0.48 45.23 19.92
C PRO A 66 1.67 44.80 19.07
N PRO A 67 2.68 44.16 19.64
CA PRO A 67 3.81 43.65 18.86
C PRO A 67 3.25 42.81 17.70
N ALA A 68 3.76 43.08 16.48
CA ALA A 68 3.38 42.32 15.32
C ALA A 68 3.54 40.84 15.65
N GLN A 69 2.42 40.08 15.61
CA GLN A 69 2.44 38.66 15.78
C GLN A 69 3.42 38.12 14.73
N ALA A 70 4.42 37.36 15.18
CA ALA A 70 5.30 36.66 14.27
C ALA A 70 4.41 35.87 13.27
N PRO A 71 4.73 35.86 11.95
CA PRO A 71 3.94 35.14 11.00
C PRO A 71 3.77 33.71 11.49
N ALA A 72 2.52 33.23 11.56
CA ALA A 72 2.26 31.84 11.91
C ALA A 72 3.15 30.97 11.02
N GLU A 73 3.95 30.08 11.61
CA GLU A 73 4.78 29.16 10.86
C GLU A 73 3.88 28.40 9.86
N ARG A 74 4.17 28.57 8.56
CA ARG A 74 3.39 27.87 7.53
C ARG A 74 3.62 26.38 7.67
N MET A 75 2.54 25.60 7.60
CA MET A 75 2.61 24.13 7.62
C MET A 75 3.58 23.60 6.53
N ILE A 76 3.57 24.19 5.33
CA ILE A 76 4.43 23.85 4.20
C ILE A 76 5.43 24.98 3.98
N GLY A 77 6.72 24.73 4.30
CA GLY A 77 7.78 25.76 4.33
C GLY A 77 8.60 25.88 3.05
N PHE A 78 8.21 25.28 1.94
CA PHE A 78 8.92 25.32 0.66
C PHE A 78 8.02 25.79 -0.49
N GLY A 79 8.63 26.28 -1.58
CA GLY A 79 7.94 26.56 -2.85
C GLY A 79 7.72 25.26 -3.65
N GLY A 80 6.52 25.10 -4.21
CA GLY A 80 6.23 23.97 -5.10
C GLY A 80 7.11 23.98 -6.35
N ILE A 81 7.40 22.81 -6.91
CA ILE A 81 8.14 22.63 -8.16
C ILE A 81 7.21 22.32 -9.33
N ALA A 82 7.66 22.60 -10.55
CA ALA A 82 6.94 22.23 -11.78
C ALA A 82 6.95 20.70 -12.00
N SER A 83 5.97 20.19 -12.76
CA SER A 83 6.02 18.83 -13.31
C SER A 83 7.20 18.68 -14.28
N SER A 84 7.70 17.46 -14.45
CA SER A 84 8.84 17.14 -15.31
C SER A 84 8.66 15.77 -15.97
N THR A 85 9.21 15.59 -17.16
CA THR A 85 9.35 14.29 -17.85
C THR A 85 10.84 13.86 -17.95
N ALA A 86 11.72 14.55 -17.21
CA ALA A 86 13.14 14.26 -17.21
C ALA A 86 13.47 12.94 -16.50
N ASP A 87 14.48 12.24 -16.95
CA ASP A 87 15.00 11.02 -16.30
C ASP A 87 15.87 11.38 -15.09
N ALA A 88 15.27 12.02 -14.10
CA ALA A 88 15.96 12.53 -12.92
C ALA A 88 15.01 12.79 -11.75
N VAL A 89 15.50 12.64 -10.53
CA VAL A 89 14.80 13.12 -9.33
C VAL A 89 15.00 14.63 -9.19
N THR A 90 13.90 15.35 -9.05
CA THR A 90 13.87 16.82 -8.85
C THR A 90 13.21 17.16 -7.52
N VAL A 91 13.82 18.06 -6.74
CA VAL A 91 13.32 18.56 -5.45
C VAL A 91 13.39 20.11 -5.41
N PRO A 92 12.69 20.79 -4.47
CA PRO A 92 12.70 22.25 -4.38
C PRO A 92 14.10 22.83 -4.13
N ALA A 93 14.29 24.09 -4.49
CA ALA A 93 15.52 24.83 -4.17
C ALA A 93 15.77 24.80 -2.65
N GLY A 94 17.03 24.58 -2.28
CA GLY A 94 17.45 24.42 -0.89
C GLY A 94 17.37 22.99 -0.37
N TYR A 95 16.89 22.03 -1.17
CA TYR A 95 16.95 20.61 -0.87
C TYR A 95 18.01 19.90 -1.73
N LEU A 96 18.54 18.82 -1.18
CA LEU A 96 19.47 17.91 -1.84
C LEU A 96 18.83 16.53 -1.89
N ALA A 97 18.95 15.86 -3.03
CA ALA A 97 18.53 14.48 -3.23
C ALA A 97 19.74 13.66 -3.70
N SER A 98 19.96 12.50 -3.09
CA SER A 98 21.05 11.60 -3.47
C SER A 98 20.59 10.15 -3.46
N THR A 99 21.00 9.38 -4.46
CA THR A 99 20.69 7.96 -4.56
C THR A 99 21.40 7.16 -3.46
N PHE A 100 20.71 6.18 -2.93
CA PHE A 100 21.19 5.31 -1.86
C PHE A 100 20.60 3.91 -2.03
N LEU A 101 21.36 2.86 -1.70
CA LEU A 101 20.92 1.46 -1.71
C LEU A 101 20.18 1.02 -3.00
N PRO A 102 20.76 1.13 -4.18
CA PRO A 102 20.08 0.66 -5.39
C PRO A 102 19.96 -0.87 -5.43
N TRP A 103 19.00 -1.39 -6.19
CA TRP A 103 18.91 -2.82 -6.50
C TRP A 103 20.28 -3.44 -6.81
N GLY A 104 20.56 -4.60 -6.22
CA GLY A 104 21.82 -5.31 -6.41
C GLY A 104 22.98 -4.83 -5.54
N GLU A 105 22.80 -3.80 -4.69
CA GLU A 105 23.86 -3.40 -3.74
C GLU A 105 24.14 -4.55 -2.75
N PRO A 106 25.43 -4.96 -2.61
CA PRO A 106 25.81 -6.02 -1.67
C PRO A 106 25.47 -5.70 -0.23
N LEU A 107 24.83 -6.62 0.48
CA LEU A 107 24.43 -6.44 1.89
C LEU A 107 25.57 -6.59 2.90
N THR A 108 26.60 -7.36 2.55
CA THR A 108 27.75 -7.62 3.41
C THR A 108 29.05 -7.43 2.62
N PRO A 109 30.21 -7.30 3.26
CA PRO A 109 31.48 -7.17 2.55
C PRO A 109 31.83 -8.37 1.64
N SER A 110 31.32 -9.56 1.96
CA SER A 110 31.53 -10.79 1.17
C SER A 110 30.48 -11.04 0.11
N ALA A 111 29.40 -10.29 0.09
CA ALA A 111 28.33 -10.46 -0.88
C ALA A 111 28.81 -10.08 -2.30
N PRO A 112 28.37 -10.80 -3.33
CA PRO A 112 28.76 -10.55 -4.71
C PRO A 112 28.37 -9.15 -5.18
N ALA A 113 29.23 -8.50 -5.97
CA ALA A 113 28.91 -7.23 -6.59
C ALA A 113 27.81 -7.39 -7.66
N TRP A 114 27.00 -6.35 -7.83
CA TRP A 114 26.04 -6.26 -8.92
C TRP A 114 26.77 -6.20 -10.28
N LYS A 115 26.22 -6.91 -11.27
CA LYS A 115 26.75 -6.95 -12.64
C LYS A 115 25.84 -6.17 -13.58
N ALA A 116 26.40 -5.24 -14.34
CA ALA A 116 25.67 -4.34 -15.23
C ALA A 116 24.88 -5.05 -16.35
N ASP A 117 25.29 -6.27 -16.72
CA ASP A 117 24.58 -7.12 -17.67
C ASP A 117 23.45 -7.94 -17.04
N ALA A 118 23.19 -7.77 -15.73
CA ALA A 118 22.23 -8.53 -14.94
C ALA A 118 22.50 -10.05 -14.90
N SER A 119 23.75 -10.49 -15.06
CA SER A 119 24.14 -11.91 -15.04
C SER A 119 24.39 -12.48 -13.64
N ASN A 120 24.05 -11.76 -12.56
CA ASN A 120 24.05 -12.32 -11.22
C ASN A 120 23.13 -13.54 -11.14
N SER A 121 23.56 -14.56 -10.39
CA SER A 121 22.76 -15.76 -10.12
C SER A 121 21.67 -15.53 -9.06
N ALA A 122 20.80 -16.52 -8.86
CA ALA A 122 19.85 -16.53 -7.74
C ALA A 122 20.58 -16.43 -6.38
N ALA A 123 21.66 -17.20 -6.19
CA ALA A 123 22.45 -17.17 -4.96
C ALA A 123 23.17 -15.83 -4.73
N ASP A 124 23.55 -15.11 -5.80
CA ASP A 124 24.08 -13.75 -5.68
C ASP A 124 22.97 -12.79 -5.20
N GLN A 125 21.75 -12.88 -5.79
CA GLN A 125 20.63 -12.01 -5.49
C GLN A 125 20.12 -12.19 -4.05
N GLU A 126 20.23 -13.37 -3.47
CA GLU A 126 19.90 -13.61 -2.05
C GLU A 126 20.77 -12.77 -1.09
N GLN A 127 21.92 -12.27 -1.53
CA GLN A 127 22.87 -11.49 -0.75
C GLN A 127 22.90 -10.00 -1.14
N GLN A 128 22.02 -9.58 -2.03
CA GLN A 128 21.94 -8.22 -2.56
C GLN A 128 20.59 -7.58 -2.20
N ILE A 129 20.54 -6.25 -2.19
CA ILE A 129 19.28 -5.49 -2.13
C ILE A 129 18.37 -5.96 -3.26
N GLY A 130 17.08 -6.14 -2.97
CA GLY A 130 16.07 -6.56 -3.93
C GLY A 130 15.75 -5.49 -4.96
N ASP A 131 14.86 -5.82 -5.90
CA ASP A 131 14.39 -4.90 -6.93
C ASP A 131 13.07 -4.22 -6.50
N ASN A 132 12.63 -3.24 -7.26
CA ASN A 132 11.40 -2.48 -7.07
C ASN A 132 11.13 -2.11 -5.60
N HIS A 133 11.93 -1.18 -5.10
CA HIS A 133 11.84 -0.65 -3.75
C HIS A 133 10.50 0.01 -3.52
N ASP A 134 9.83 -0.36 -2.42
CA ASP A 134 8.52 0.14 -2.07
C ASP A 134 8.46 0.58 -0.59
N GLY A 135 7.39 0.25 0.14
CA GLY A 135 7.20 0.63 1.53
C GLY A 135 8.45 0.48 2.38
N MET A 136 8.72 1.46 3.24
CA MET A 136 9.89 1.41 4.12
C MET A 136 9.66 2.08 5.47
N SER A 137 10.48 1.68 6.45
CA SER A 137 10.56 2.36 7.74
C SER A 137 11.99 2.45 8.27
N PHE A 138 12.30 3.57 8.89
CA PHE A 138 13.54 3.76 9.64
C PHE A 138 13.32 3.38 11.11
N PHE A 139 14.04 2.37 11.59
CA PHE A 139 14.07 1.93 12.98
C PHE A 139 15.33 2.44 13.65
N ALA A 140 15.18 3.54 14.37
CA ALA A 140 16.28 4.16 15.11
C ALA A 140 16.88 3.23 16.15
N PHE A 141 18.19 3.24 16.32
CA PHE A 141 18.82 2.61 17.45
C PHE A 141 18.59 3.40 18.74
N ASN A 142 18.66 2.70 19.88
CA ASN A 142 18.80 3.31 21.19
C ASN A 142 20.23 3.91 21.38
N ALA A 143 20.46 4.60 22.46
CA ALA A 143 21.76 5.20 22.77
C ALA A 143 22.92 4.17 22.81
N ALA A 144 22.62 2.91 23.16
CA ALA A 144 23.61 1.82 23.19
C ALA A 144 23.88 1.21 21.81
N GLY A 145 23.07 1.52 20.78
CA GLY A 145 23.25 1.03 19.42
C GLY A 145 22.89 -0.45 19.20
N ASN A 146 22.02 -1.03 20.02
CA ASN A 146 21.73 -2.47 20.00
C ASN A 146 20.23 -2.85 20.09
N ALA A 147 19.34 -1.88 20.17
CA ALA A 147 17.90 -2.10 20.24
C ALA A 147 17.15 -0.89 19.68
N PHE A 148 15.84 -1.04 19.52
CA PHE A 148 14.94 0.03 19.11
C PHE A 148 15.01 1.24 20.06
N GLY A 149 15.04 2.45 19.50
CA GLY A 149 15.17 3.71 20.21
C GLY A 149 14.85 4.94 19.35
N ASP A 150 15.64 6.01 19.53
CA ASP A 150 15.33 7.34 19.00
C ASP A 150 16.53 8.08 18.37
N ARG A 151 17.65 7.42 18.15
CA ARG A 151 18.82 8.02 17.46
C ARG A 151 18.44 8.45 16.04
N SER A 152 18.89 9.64 15.67
CA SER A 152 18.64 10.21 14.34
C SER A 152 19.78 10.02 13.35
N ASP A 153 20.91 9.51 13.80
CA ASP A 153 22.14 9.37 13.02
C ASP A 153 22.48 7.90 12.72
N GLU A 154 21.74 6.94 13.27
CA GLU A 154 22.00 5.52 13.10
C GLU A 154 20.75 4.68 13.35
N GLY A 155 20.48 3.70 12.50
CA GLY A 155 19.34 2.82 12.60
C GLY A 155 19.32 1.72 11.55
N LEU A 156 18.23 0.97 11.54
CA LEU A 156 17.94 -0.03 10.52
C LEU A 156 16.90 0.54 9.55
N LEU A 157 17.24 0.65 8.27
CA LEU A 157 16.30 0.93 7.21
C LEU A 157 15.74 -0.41 6.73
N VAL A 158 14.44 -0.59 6.87
CA VAL A 158 13.72 -1.79 6.44
C VAL A 158 12.86 -1.40 5.27
N MET A 159 13.04 -2.07 4.13
CA MET A 159 12.38 -1.72 2.87
C MET A 159 11.86 -2.94 2.14
N ASN A 160 10.71 -2.79 1.54
CA ASN A 160 10.07 -3.77 0.67
C ASN A 160 10.71 -3.80 -0.70
N HIS A 161 10.55 -4.96 -1.37
CA HIS A 161 10.88 -5.22 -2.76
C HIS A 161 9.70 -5.95 -3.37
N GLU A 162 8.87 -5.23 -4.09
CA GLU A 162 7.55 -5.67 -4.48
C GLU A 162 7.60 -6.72 -5.59
N TYR A 163 8.11 -6.36 -6.76
CA TYR A 163 8.22 -7.25 -7.92
C TYR A 163 9.54 -7.05 -8.67
N ILE A 164 9.63 -7.46 -9.89
CA ILE A 164 10.76 -7.22 -10.79
C ILE A 164 10.26 -6.71 -12.14
N ASN A 165 11.02 -5.87 -12.81
CA ASN A 165 10.83 -5.58 -14.23
C ASN A 165 11.65 -6.58 -15.05
N PRO A 166 11.06 -7.67 -15.56
CA PRO A 166 11.81 -8.76 -16.18
C PRO A 166 12.71 -8.31 -17.32
N GLU A 167 12.31 -7.28 -18.09
CA GLU A 167 13.07 -6.69 -19.20
C GLU A 167 14.36 -6.02 -18.77
N TYR A 168 14.46 -5.59 -17.51
CA TYR A 168 15.67 -5.06 -16.91
C TYR A 168 16.38 -6.07 -16.00
N PHE A 169 15.64 -7.06 -15.49
CA PHE A 169 16.11 -7.95 -14.44
C PHE A 169 16.96 -9.13 -14.96
N TYR A 170 16.66 -9.62 -16.17
CA TYR A 170 17.33 -10.78 -16.72
C TYR A 170 18.40 -10.42 -17.75
N ALA A 171 19.48 -11.21 -17.77
CA ALA A 171 20.52 -11.09 -18.77
C ALA A 171 20.07 -11.67 -20.12
N ILE A 172 20.33 -10.98 -21.21
CA ILE A 172 20.20 -11.51 -22.57
C ILE A 172 21.46 -12.31 -22.90
N THR A 173 21.32 -13.54 -23.30
CA THR A 173 22.40 -14.47 -23.67
C THR A 173 22.26 -14.95 -25.10
N ALA A 174 23.27 -15.64 -25.62
CA ALA A 174 23.21 -16.27 -26.96
C ALA A 174 22.09 -17.32 -27.09
N ALA A 175 21.63 -17.91 -25.97
CA ALA A 175 20.53 -18.87 -25.94
C ALA A 175 19.15 -18.21 -25.89
N THR A 176 19.07 -16.91 -25.62
CA THR A 176 17.79 -16.18 -25.50
C THR A 176 17.12 -16.07 -26.87
N SER A 177 15.85 -16.49 -26.95
CA SER A 177 15.05 -16.42 -28.18
C SER A 177 14.99 -14.98 -28.72
N PRO A 178 15.15 -14.77 -30.03
CA PRO A 178 15.07 -13.44 -30.62
C PRO A 178 13.66 -12.83 -30.56
N THR A 179 12.62 -13.66 -30.41
CA THR A 179 11.21 -13.23 -30.41
C THR A 179 10.55 -13.27 -29.03
N ASP A 180 11.17 -13.94 -28.07
CA ASP A 180 10.71 -14.03 -26.68
C ASP A 180 11.93 -14.03 -25.76
N TRP A 181 12.25 -12.87 -25.23
CA TRP A 181 13.44 -12.61 -24.40
C TRP A 181 13.41 -13.37 -23.05
N LEU A 182 12.25 -13.94 -22.64
CA LEU A 182 12.13 -14.82 -21.48
C LEU A 182 12.28 -16.32 -21.83
N THR A 183 12.61 -16.68 -23.06
CA THR A 183 12.76 -18.07 -23.46
C THR A 183 14.25 -18.37 -23.80
N PRO A 184 14.85 -19.46 -23.24
CA PRO A 184 14.23 -20.44 -22.34
C PRO A 184 14.10 -19.90 -20.89
N PHE A 185 12.93 -20.10 -20.27
CA PHE A 185 12.73 -19.82 -18.86
C PHE A 185 13.14 -21.04 -18.01
N SER A 186 13.81 -20.80 -16.88
CA SER A 186 14.39 -21.87 -16.06
C SER A 186 14.08 -21.67 -14.57
N LEU A 187 14.25 -22.75 -13.79
CA LEU A 187 14.12 -22.67 -12.33
C LEU A 187 15.12 -21.67 -11.71
N GLU A 188 16.32 -21.54 -12.27
CA GLU A 188 17.32 -20.55 -11.83
C GLU A 188 16.83 -19.12 -12.03
N LEU A 189 16.19 -18.80 -13.16
CA LEU A 189 15.57 -17.50 -13.39
C LEU A 189 14.42 -17.22 -12.43
N ALA A 190 13.56 -18.23 -12.19
CA ALA A 190 12.50 -18.12 -11.19
C ALA A 190 13.06 -17.90 -9.79
N ARG A 191 14.10 -18.64 -9.37
CA ARG A 191 14.74 -18.49 -8.06
C ARG A 191 15.40 -17.13 -7.90
N LYS A 192 16.04 -16.62 -8.96
CA LYS A 192 16.62 -15.27 -8.96
C LYS A 192 15.55 -14.20 -8.73
N ALA A 193 14.39 -14.32 -9.41
CA ALA A 193 13.26 -13.42 -9.20
C ALA A 193 12.71 -13.54 -7.77
N GLN A 194 12.47 -14.75 -7.26
CA GLN A 194 12.03 -14.99 -5.89
C GLN A 194 12.99 -14.39 -4.86
N ALA A 195 14.30 -14.38 -5.13
CA ALA A 195 15.31 -13.77 -4.28
C ALA A 195 15.29 -12.24 -4.32
N ALA A 196 14.80 -11.64 -5.41
CA ALA A 196 14.71 -10.18 -5.54
C ALA A 196 13.49 -9.57 -4.83
N HIS A 197 12.44 -10.37 -4.58
CA HIS A 197 11.24 -9.98 -3.83
C HIS A 197 11.47 -9.91 -2.31
N GLY A 198 10.50 -9.38 -1.60
CA GLY A 198 10.42 -9.43 -0.14
C GLY A 198 10.98 -8.20 0.55
N VAL A 199 11.88 -8.35 1.52
CA VAL A 199 12.32 -7.27 2.40
C VAL A 199 13.84 -7.28 2.58
N SER A 200 14.46 -6.09 2.57
CA SER A 200 15.83 -5.86 3.05
C SER A 200 15.81 -5.20 4.42
N VAL A 201 16.63 -5.68 5.35
CA VAL A 201 17.00 -4.99 6.59
C VAL A 201 18.43 -4.51 6.44
N VAL A 202 18.66 -3.20 6.53
CA VAL A 202 19.95 -2.58 6.23
C VAL A 202 20.36 -1.63 7.36
N HIS A 203 21.51 -1.85 7.95
CA HIS A 203 22.08 -0.93 8.94
C HIS A 203 22.68 0.29 8.23
N VAL A 204 22.17 1.46 8.58
CA VAL A 204 22.56 2.73 7.96
C VAL A 204 23.04 3.73 9.01
N ARG A 205 24.03 4.54 8.66
CA ARG A 205 24.60 5.56 9.55
C ARG A 205 24.83 6.87 8.81
N ARG A 206 24.51 7.99 9.46
CA ARG A 206 24.73 9.35 8.97
C ARG A 206 26.13 9.83 9.34
N ALA A 207 26.91 10.28 8.39
CA ALA A 207 28.20 10.93 8.58
C ALA A 207 28.03 12.39 9.02
N ALA A 208 29.13 13.02 9.47
CA ALA A 208 29.13 14.39 9.92
C ALA A 208 28.74 15.43 8.84
N ASP A 209 29.00 15.13 7.57
CA ASP A 209 28.59 15.93 6.41
C ASP A 209 27.10 15.75 6.03
N GLY A 210 26.39 14.89 6.75
CA GLY A 210 24.98 14.54 6.54
C GLY A 210 24.76 13.49 5.46
N SER A 211 25.79 12.93 4.84
CA SER A 211 25.66 11.77 3.95
C SER A 211 25.33 10.50 4.75
N TRP A 212 24.66 9.55 4.08
CA TRP A 212 24.33 8.26 4.68
C TRP A 212 25.19 7.15 4.09
N THR A 213 25.58 6.20 4.92
CA THR A 213 26.38 5.04 4.54
C THR A 213 25.72 3.75 5.02
N HIS A 214 25.90 2.69 4.25
CA HIS A 214 25.55 1.32 4.60
C HIS A 214 26.66 0.70 5.45
N VAL A 215 26.36 0.25 6.65
CA VAL A 215 27.29 -0.44 7.56
C VAL A 215 27.27 -1.93 7.23
N LYS A 216 28.11 -2.34 6.23
CA LYS A 216 28.09 -3.69 5.66
C LYS A 216 28.48 -4.81 6.65
N GLU A 217 29.29 -4.50 7.64
CA GLU A 217 29.73 -5.43 8.69
C GLU A 217 28.65 -5.72 9.74
N SER A 218 27.49 -5.09 9.66
CA SER A 218 26.43 -5.20 10.64
C SER A 218 25.78 -6.60 10.63
N PRO A 219 25.60 -7.24 11.79
CA PRO A 219 24.89 -8.53 11.89
C PRO A 219 23.39 -8.42 11.65
N TYR A 220 22.84 -7.20 11.55
CA TYR A 220 21.42 -6.96 11.27
C TYR A 220 21.09 -7.02 9.77
N ASN A 221 22.10 -6.83 8.90
CA ASN A 221 21.90 -6.85 7.46
C ASN A 221 21.43 -8.22 6.99
N ARG A 222 20.25 -8.29 6.36
CA ARG A 222 19.69 -9.53 5.80
C ARG A 222 18.62 -9.32 4.77
N ARG A 223 18.39 -10.37 3.99
CA ARG A 223 17.26 -10.52 3.08
C ARG A 223 16.20 -11.42 3.68
N ILE A 224 14.95 -11.06 3.45
CA ILE A 224 13.76 -11.87 3.66
C ILE A 224 13.07 -11.88 2.30
N HIS A 225 12.92 -13.06 1.67
CA HIS A 225 12.54 -13.15 0.26
C HIS A 225 11.57 -14.31 0.01
N GLY A 226 11.21 -14.57 -1.25
CA GLY A 226 10.23 -15.57 -1.67
C GLY A 226 10.47 -17.01 -1.22
N ASN A 227 11.62 -17.31 -0.61
CA ASN A 227 11.97 -18.65 -0.09
C ASN A 227 12.38 -18.64 1.40
N THR A 228 12.28 -17.51 2.10
CA THR A 228 12.61 -17.44 3.53
C THR A 228 11.57 -18.18 4.37
N PRO A 229 11.96 -19.11 5.28
CA PRO A 229 11.01 -19.79 6.17
C PRO A 229 10.29 -18.82 7.11
N MET A 230 8.97 -18.93 7.19
CA MET A 230 8.08 -18.10 8.01
C MET A 230 7.08 -18.95 8.77
N THR A 231 6.45 -18.40 9.81
CA THR A 231 5.36 -19.03 10.55
C THR A 231 4.04 -18.35 10.26
N LEU A 232 2.95 -19.11 10.31
CA LEU A 232 1.58 -18.62 10.27
C LEU A 232 1.04 -18.58 11.69
N GLN A 233 0.52 -17.43 12.14
CA GLN A 233 -0.06 -17.27 13.48
C GLN A 233 -1.40 -16.55 13.42
N GLY A 234 -2.28 -16.87 14.35
CA GLY A 234 -3.63 -16.37 14.43
C GLY A 234 -4.68 -17.42 14.05
N PRO A 235 -5.95 -17.04 13.89
CA PRO A 235 -7.07 -17.98 13.79
C PRO A 235 -7.05 -18.91 12.58
N ALA A 236 -6.41 -18.53 11.46
CA ALA A 236 -6.34 -19.38 10.27
C ALA A 236 -5.13 -20.35 10.26
N ALA A 237 -4.17 -20.22 11.20
CA ALA A 237 -3.06 -21.15 11.29
C ALA A 237 -3.56 -22.57 11.53
N GLY A 238 -3.07 -23.53 10.73
CA GLY A 238 -3.49 -24.94 10.81
C GLY A 238 -4.84 -25.28 10.16
N HIS A 239 -5.54 -24.28 9.60
CA HIS A 239 -6.79 -24.52 8.86
C HIS A 239 -6.57 -25.44 7.64
N ALA A 240 -7.59 -26.18 7.24
CA ALA A 240 -7.49 -27.14 6.13
C ALA A 240 -6.96 -26.51 4.84
N LEU A 241 -7.43 -25.30 4.47
CA LEU A 241 -6.98 -24.56 3.29
C LEU A 241 -5.53 -24.02 3.41
N MET A 242 -4.91 -24.08 4.60
CA MET A 242 -3.52 -23.66 4.81
C MET A 242 -2.54 -24.83 4.72
N ARG A 243 -3.03 -26.09 4.64
CA ARG A 243 -2.20 -27.29 4.64
C ARG A 243 -1.76 -27.66 3.22
N THR A 244 -0.50 -28.04 3.10
CA THR A 244 0.09 -28.54 1.87
C THR A 244 0.83 -29.85 2.14
N ALA A 245 1.25 -30.57 1.09
CA ALA A 245 2.06 -31.77 1.26
C ALA A 245 3.42 -31.47 1.94
N ALA A 246 3.97 -30.26 1.71
CA ALA A 246 5.22 -29.82 2.35
C ALA A 246 5.03 -29.37 3.80
N ASP A 247 3.82 -28.92 4.17
CA ASP A 247 3.44 -28.52 5.53
C ASP A 247 2.04 -29.06 5.87
N PRO A 248 1.92 -30.32 6.29
CA PRO A 248 0.65 -30.91 6.71
C PRO A 248 0.04 -30.24 7.96
N GLY A 249 0.84 -29.50 8.73
CA GLY A 249 0.37 -28.74 9.88
C GLY A 249 -0.34 -27.45 9.51
N GLY A 250 -0.02 -26.87 8.36
CA GLY A 250 -0.57 -25.57 7.91
C GLY A 250 -0.10 -24.39 8.76
N THR A 251 1.10 -24.46 9.31
CA THR A 251 1.66 -23.45 10.23
C THR A 251 3.01 -22.87 9.80
N GLU A 252 3.64 -23.45 8.78
CA GLU A 252 4.92 -23.02 8.23
C GLU A 252 4.76 -22.72 6.73
N VAL A 253 5.39 -21.64 6.23
CA VAL A 253 5.34 -21.27 4.81
C VAL A 253 6.70 -20.75 4.37
N LEU A 254 7.02 -20.93 3.10
CA LEU A 254 8.19 -20.29 2.48
C LEU A 254 7.79 -18.97 1.85
N GLY A 255 8.44 -17.90 2.30
CA GLY A 255 8.48 -16.62 1.62
C GLY A 255 7.31 -15.68 1.81
N THR A 256 7.57 -14.48 1.36
CA THR A 256 6.64 -13.39 1.17
C THR A 256 6.84 -12.82 -0.24
N LEU A 257 5.77 -12.33 -0.85
CA LEU A 257 5.74 -11.96 -2.26
C LEU A 257 4.91 -10.70 -2.45
N ASN A 258 5.29 -9.89 -3.44
CA ASN A 258 4.64 -8.65 -3.81
C ASN A 258 4.41 -7.78 -2.56
N ASN A 259 5.52 -7.46 -1.92
CA ASN A 259 5.54 -6.66 -0.70
C ASN A 259 5.50 -5.19 -1.10
N CYS A 260 4.29 -4.64 -1.17
CA CYS A 260 4.03 -3.27 -1.57
C CYS A 260 4.32 -2.32 -0.40
N ALA A 261 3.30 -1.80 0.23
CA ALA A 261 3.45 -0.87 1.32
C ALA A 261 3.72 -1.54 2.68
N ASN A 262 3.73 -0.76 3.74
CA ASN A 262 4.12 -1.25 5.05
C ASN A 262 3.36 -0.60 6.20
N GLY A 263 3.59 -1.12 7.38
CA GLY A 263 3.28 -0.52 8.67
C GLY A 263 4.42 -0.69 9.65
N ARG A 264 4.29 -0.07 10.80
CA ARG A 264 5.22 -0.24 11.92
C ARG A 264 4.46 -0.35 13.23
N THR A 265 5.00 -1.16 14.14
CA THR A 265 4.40 -1.33 15.44
C THR A 265 5.08 -0.48 16.51
N PRO A 266 4.38 -0.08 17.56
CA PRO A 266 4.98 0.65 18.68
C PRO A 266 5.95 -0.22 19.51
N TRP A 267 5.98 -1.54 19.31
CA TRP A 267 6.95 -2.45 19.92
C TRP A 267 8.19 -2.70 19.07
N GLY A 268 8.35 -1.95 17.95
CA GLY A 268 9.57 -1.92 17.17
C GLY A 268 9.70 -3.00 16.10
N THR A 269 8.58 -3.55 15.59
CA THR A 269 8.57 -4.47 14.45
C THR A 269 8.03 -3.80 13.19
N TYR A 270 8.45 -4.32 12.04
CA TYR A 270 8.02 -3.93 10.72
C TYR A 270 6.88 -4.83 10.25
N LEU A 271 5.87 -4.24 9.62
CA LEU A 271 4.77 -4.97 8.98
C LEU A 271 4.91 -4.78 7.48
N THR A 272 5.20 -5.84 6.74
CA THR A 272 5.18 -5.84 5.28
C THR A 272 3.88 -6.45 4.78
N CYS A 273 3.36 -5.93 3.68
CA CYS A 273 2.04 -6.23 3.17
C CYS A 273 2.13 -7.00 1.86
N GLU A 274 1.47 -8.15 1.76
CA GLU A 274 1.43 -8.97 0.53
C GLU A 274 0.24 -8.51 -0.32
N GLU A 275 0.51 -7.83 -1.43
CA GLU A 275 -0.50 -7.22 -2.29
C GLU A 275 -0.82 -8.13 -3.50
N ASN A 276 -0.23 -7.97 -4.67
CA ASN A 276 -0.52 -8.71 -5.91
C ASN A 276 0.09 -10.13 -5.97
N TRP A 277 0.19 -10.82 -4.83
CA TRP A 277 0.73 -12.18 -4.68
C TRP A 277 0.08 -13.22 -5.62
N ASN A 278 -1.16 -13.01 -6.03
CA ASN A 278 -1.90 -13.90 -6.92
C ASN A 278 -1.24 -14.03 -8.31
N GLY A 279 -0.54 -13.01 -8.77
CA GLY A 279 0.09 -12.96 -10.08
C GLY A 279 1.25 -13.95 -10.29
N TYR A 280 1.82 -14.48 -9.21
CA TYR A 280 2.91 -15.46 -9.29
C TYR A 280 2.43 -16.90 -9.47
N PHE A 281 1.14 -17.15 -9.17
CA PHE A 281 0.52 -18.47 -9.30
C PHE A 281 -0.13 -18.64 -10.67
N GLY A 282 -0.02 -19.84 -11.25
CA GLY A 282 -0.77 -20.23 -12.41
C GLY A 282 -1.67 -21.44 -12.11
N ALA A 283 -2.86 -21.49 -12.71
CA ALA A 283 -3.77 -22.63 -12.63
C ALA A 283 -4.07 -23.14 -14.06
N PRO A 284 -3.12 -23.82 -14.73
CA PRO A 284 -3.19 -24.13 -16.17
C PRO A 284 -4.45 -24.88 -16.60
N THR A 285 -5.06 -25.66 -15.71
CA THR A 285 -6.29 -26.43 -15.98
C THR A 285 -7.53 -25.82 -15.30
N SER A 286 -7.42 -24.63 -14.71
CA SER A 286 -8.49 -24.00 -13.95
C SER A 286 -9.11 -24.93 -12.88
N GLY A 287 -8.27 -25.68 -12.18
CA GLY A 287 -8.66 -26.61 -11.13
C GLY A 287 -9.12 -27.98 -11.62
N ALA A 288 -9.12 -28.28 -12.92
CA ALA A 288 -9.53 -29.59 -13.42
C ALA A 288 -8.61 -30.71 -12.93
N SER A 289 -7.31 -30.45 -12.81
CA SER A 289 -6.26 -31.39 -12.39
C SER A 289 -6.02 -31.45 -10.88
N ILE A 290 -6.80 -30.76 -10.05
CA ILE A 290 -6.66 -30.84 -8.58
C ILE A 290 -6.77 -32.29 -8.13
N GLY A 291 -5.74 -32.77 -7.41
CA GLY A 291 -5.57 -34.17 -7.02
C GLY A 291 -6.63 -34.70 -6.04
N PRO A 292 -6.67 -36.03 -5.84
CA PRO A 292 -7.71 -36.68 -5.03
C PRO A 292 -7.70 -36.21 -3.55
N ASP A 293 -6.54 -35.85 -3.01
CA ASP A 293 -6.39 -35.44 -1.60
C ASP A 293 -7.10 -34.08 -1.28
N PHE A 294 -7.50 -33.35 -2.30
CA PHE A 294 -8.14 -32.02 -2.17
C PHE A 294 -9.59 -32.01 -2.69
N GLN A 295 -10.18 -33.15 -3.07
CA GLN A 295 -11.52 -33.18 -3.68
C GLN A 295 -12.60 -32.62 -2.76
N ASP A 296 -12.52 -32.85 -1.46
CA ASP A 296 -13.49 -32.34 -0.49
C ASP A 296 -13.44 -30.79 -0.33
N GLN A 297 -12.33 -30.17 -0.73
CA GLN A 297 -12.10 -28.72 -0.67
C GLN A 297 -12.13 -28.06 -2.06
N LYS A 298 -12.32 -28.84 -3.12
CA LYS A 298 -12.14 -28.36 -4.51
C LYS A 298 -12.97 -27.14 -4.84
N ALA A 299 -14.22 -27.09 -4.40
CA ALA A 299 -15.10 -25.94 -4.65
C ALA A 299 -14.58 -24.66 -3.96
N ASP A 300 -14.15 -24.78 -2.71
CA ASP A 300 -13.59 -23.65 -1.96
C ASP A 300 -12.27 -23.16 -2.57
N ILE A 301 -11.41 -24.09 -3.01
CA ILE A 301 -10.13 -23.78 -3.65
C ILE A 301 -10.36 -23.00 -4.95
N ILE A 302 -11.19 -23.53 -5.86
CA ILE A 302 -11.48 -22.89 -7.15
C ILE A 302 -12.16 -21.53 -6.92
N GLY A 303 -13.15 -21.45 -6.03
CA GLY A 303 -13.83 -20.20 -5.69
C GLY A 303 -12.87 -19.16 -5.09
N GLY A 304 -11.98 -19.59 -4.20
CA GLY A 304 -10.95 -18.73 -3.61
C GLY A 304 -9.93 -18.26 -4.64
N GLN A 305 -9.40 -19.16 -5.48
CA GLN A 305 -8.46 -18.80 -6.53
C GLN A 305 -9.08 -17.78 -7.51
N SER A 306 -10.31 -18.05 -7.96
CA SER A 306 -11.02 -17.15 -8.86
C SER A 306 -11.32 -15.78 -8.23
N ARG A 307 -11.77 -15.77 -6.95
CA ARG A 307 -12.10 -14.51 -6.25
C ARG A 307 -10.88 -13.59 -6.06
N TYR A 308 -9.69 -14.17 -5.98
CA TYR A 308 -8.42 -13.44 -5.86
C TYR A 308 -7.67 -13.28 -7.19
N GLY A 309 -8.29 -13.64 -8.32
CA GLY A 309 -7.74 -13.39 -9.64
C GLY A 309 -6.55 -14.28 -10.04
N ILE A 310 -6.47 -15.50 -9.53
CA ILE A 310 -5.50 -16.48 -10.04
C ILE A 310 -5.98 -16.98 -11.40
N THR A 311 -5.19 -16.74 -12.43
CA THR A 311 -5.48 -17.12 -13.81
C THR A 311 -4.71 -18.39 -14.23
N THR A 312 -4.95 -18.86 -15.44
CA THR A 312 -4.22 -20.03 -15.99
C THR A 312 -2.72 -19.78 -16.15
N ALA A 313 -2.29 -18.54 -16.31
CA ALA A 313 -0.89 -18.17 -16.59
C ALA A 313 -0.28 -17.21 -15.56
N GLY A 314 -1.01 -16.80 -14.54
CA GLY A 314 -0.60 -15.71 -13.63
C GLY A 314 -0.41 -14.41 -14.39
N PHE A 315 0.48 -13.53 -13.89
CA PHE A 315 0.82 -12.23 -14.53
C PHE A 315 2.01 -12.33 -15.50
N GLY A 316 2.34 -13.53 -15.99
CA GLY A 316 3.39 -13.71 -16.98
C GLY A 316 4.78 -13.96 -16.39
N TYR A 317 4.94 -14.04 -15.09
CA TYR A 317 6.22 -14.38 -14.42
C TYR A 317 6.69 -15.80 -14.69
N ARG A 318 5.81 -16.72 -15.14
CA ARG A 318 6.12 -18.09 -15.56
C ARG A 318 6.67 -19.00 -14.46
N TRP A 319 6.59 -18.63 -13.18
CA TRP A 319 7.14 -19.45 -12.10
C TRP A 319 6.49 -20.83 -12.01
N HIS A 320 5.17 -20.89 -12.22
CA HIS A 320 4.39 -22.14 -12.22
C HIS A 320 4.83 -23.15 -13.27
N LEU A 321 5.55 -22.74 -14.33
CA LEU A 321 6.04 -23.63 -15.37
C LEU A 321 7.30 -24.41 -14.94
N VAL A 322 8.03 -23.93 -13.92
CA VAL A 322 9.35 -24.47 -13.53
C VAL A 322 9.47 -24.75 -12.05
N ASP A 323 8.57 -24.22 -11.22
CA ASP A 323 8.50 -24.43 -9.77
C ASP A 323 7.08 -24.89 -9.40
N PRO A 324 6.89 -26.19 -9.10
CA PRO A 324 5.57 -26.74 -8.78
C PRO A 324 4.86 -26.07 -7.62
N ARG A 325 5.58 -25.35 -6.74
CA ARG A 325 4.99 -24.61 -5.63
C ARG A 325 4.01 -23.54 -6.13
N PHE A 326 4.27 -22.94 -7.29
CA PHE A 326 3.46 -21.90 -7.91
C PHE A 326 2.43 -22.42 -8.90
N ASP A 327 2.37 -23.73 -9.13
CA ASP A 327 1.29 -24.37 -9.88
C ASP A 327 0.11 -24.66 -8.95
N ALA A 328 -0.93 -23.85 -9.07
CA ALA A 328 -2.12 -23.92 -8.21
C ALA A 328 -3.04 -25.10 -8.52
N ASP A 329 -2.81 -25.84 -9.60
CA ASP A 329 -3.47 -27.12 -9.85
C ASP A 329 -2.75 -28.28 -9.14
N VAL A 330 -1.44 -28.16 -8.94
CA VAL A 330 -0.57 -29.16 -8.26
C VAL A 330 -0.55 -28.91 -6.75
N ASN A 331 -0.39 -27.65 -6.33
CA ASN A 331 -0.36 -27.22 -4.92
C ASN A 331 -1.51 -26.24 -4.64
N PRO A 332 -2.76 -26.71 -4.66
CA PRO A 332 -3.94 -25.85 -4.70
C PRO A 332 -4.16 -25.00 -3.44
N ASN A 333 -3.58 -25.38 -2.31
CA ASN A 333 -3.66 -24.62 -1.08
C ASN A 333 -2.48 -23.65 -0.88
N GLU A 334 -1.42 -23.74 -1.69
CA GLU A 334 -0.28 -22.81 -1.54
C GLU A 334 -0.70 -21.33 -1.70
N PRO A 335 -1.59 -20.95 -2.63
CA PRO A 335 -2.05 -19.57 -2.75
C PRO A 335 -2.74 -19.01 -1.50
N HIS A 336 -3.39 -19.85 -0.67
CA HIS A 336 -4.05 -19.42 0.57
C HIS A 336 -3.06 -18.97 1.65
N ARG A 337 -1.79 -19.29 1.51
CA ARG A 337 -0.69 -18.99 2.43
C ARG A 337 -0.07 -17.62 2.18
N PHE A 338 -0.61 -16.87 1.19
CA PHE A 338 -0.24 -15.52 0.81
C PHE A 338 -1.45 -14.57 0.86
N GLY A 339 -1.18 -13.27 0.83
CA GLY A 339 -2.18 -12.24 1.03
C GLY A 339 -2.37 -11.87 2.51
N TRP A 340 -1.28 -11.91 3.26
CA TRP A 340 -1.25 -11.62 4.70
C TRP A 340 -0.30 -10.46 5.01
N VAL A 341 -0.52 -9.79 6.13
CA VAL A 341 0.49 -8.93 6.72
C VAL A 341 1.55 -9.78 7.40
N VAL A 342 2.82 -9.49 7.12
CA VAL A 342 3.97 -10.23 7.66
C VAL A 342 4.74 -9.35 8.64
N GLU A 343 4.84 -9.78 9.89
CA GLU A 343 5.59 -9.07 10.92
C GLU A 343 7.04 -9.56 11.00
N ILE A 344 7.97 -8.60 10.98
CA ILE A 344 9.42 -8.80 10.99
C ILE A 344 10.02 -8.01 12.16
N ASP A 345 10.83 -8.64 13.00
CA ASP A 345 11.63 -7.94 13.99
C ASP A 345 12.99 -7.56 13.40
N PRO A 346 13.25 -6.29 13.09
CA PRO A 346 14.50 -5.88 12.48
C PRO A 346 15.71 -6.07 13.42
N PHE A 347 15.49 -6.02 14.73
CA PHE A 347 16.56 -6.16 15.73
C PHE A 347 16.85 -7.63 16.13
N ALA A 348 16.07 -8.59 15.64
CA ALA A 348 16.26 -10.01 15.92
C ALA A 348 16.55 -10.81 14.62
N PRO A 349 17.79 -10.75 14.08
CA PRO A 349 18.10 -11.31 12.76
C PRO A 349 17.90 -12.83 12.66
N ALA A 350 17.93 -13.57 13.78
CA ALA A 350 17.66 -14.99 13.81
C ALA A 350 16.18 -15.37 13.94
N SER A 351 15.28 -14.38 14.13
CA SER A 351 13.84 -14.65 14.24
C SER A 351 13.23 -14.97 12.87
N LYS A 352 12.28 -15.91 12.84
CA LYS A 352 11.44 -16.15 11.67
C LYS A 352 10.39 -15.04 11.57
N PRO A 353 10.10 -14.48 10.38
CA PRO A 353 8.94 -13.64 10.15
C PRO A 353 7.62 -14.36 10.42
N VAL A 354 6.59 -13.61 10.76
CA VAL A 354 5.29 -14.15 11.15
C VAL A 354 4.17 -13.56 10.28
N LYS A 355 3.43 -14.41 9.58
CA LYS A 355 2.21 -14.00 8.87
C LYS A 355 1.03 -13.93 9.86
N ARG A 356 0.39 -12.75 9.95
CA ARG A 356 -0.63 -12.40 10.94
C ARG A 356 -2.04 -12.65 10.41
N THR A 357 -2.55 -13.88 10.55
CA THR A 357 -3.81 -14.30 9.91
C THR A 357 -5.06 -13.64 10.49
N ALA A 358 -5.00 -13.04 11.68
CA ALA A 358 -6.13 -12.30 12.25
C ALA A 358 -6.46 -11.00 11.49
N LEU A 359 -5.54 -10.49 10.67
CA LEU A 359 -5.73 -9.30 9.86
C LEU A 359 -6.51 -9.56 8.57
N GLY A 360 -6.86 -10.82 8.27
CA GLY A 360 -7.59 -11.22 7.07
C GLY A 360 -6.68 -11.42 5.86
N ARG A 361 -7.16 -12.21 4.89
CA ARG A 361 -6.46 -12.47 3.63
C ARG A 361 -7.04 -11.59 2.53
N ILE A 362 -6.25 -10.63 2.05
CA ILE A 362 -6.61 -9.68 0.98
C ILE A 362 -5.37 -9.39 0.13
N LYS A 363 -5.44 -8.48 -0.82
CA LYS A 363 -4.29 -7.82 -1.42
C LYS A 363 -3.94 -6.62 -0.57
N HIS A 364 -3.12 -6.86 0.47
CA HIS A 364 -2.79 -5.83 1.44
C HIS A 364 -1.90 -4.76 0.84
N GLU A 365 -2.44 -3.56 0.76
CA GLU A 365 -1.66 -2.40 0.37
C GLU A 365 -0.78 -1.95 1.53
N ASN A 366 -1.32 -1.37 2.57
CA ASN A 366 -0.57 -1.07 3.78
C ASN A 366 -1.25 -1.56 5.06
N ALA A 367 -0.59 -1.35 6.21
CA ALA A 367 -1.09 -1.70 7.53
C ALA A 367 -0.84 -0.55 8.51
N GLU A 368 -1.67 0.51 8.42
CA GLU A 368 -1.55 1.67 9.30
C GLU A 368 -2.00 1.34 10.72
N LEU A 369 -1.08 1.36 11.66
CA LEU A 369 -1.31 0.94 13.04
C LEU A 369 -1.37 2.14 13.98
N VAL A 370 -2.45 2.24 14.76
CA VAL A 370 -2.62 3.21 15.83
C VAL A 370 -2.92 2.51 17.15
N VAL A 371 -2.52 3.15 18.26
CA VAL A 371 -2.92 2.73 19.61
C VAL A 371 -4.02 3.68 20.09
N ALA A 372 -5.21 3.14 20.30
CA ALA A 372 -6.35 3.88 20.82
C ALA A 372 -6.16 4.29 22.29
N ALA A 373 -6.92 5.28 22.76
CA ALA A 373 -6.82 5.79 24.14
C ALA A 373 -7.06 4.70 25.20
N ASN A 374 -7.84 3.65 24.87
CA ASN A 374 -8.08 2.49 25.74
C ASN A 374 -6.97 1.42 25.66
N GLY A 375 -5.88 1.71 24.95
CA GLY A 375 -4.75 0.82 24.74
C GLY A 375 -4.94 -0.24 23.66
N LYS A 376 -6.10 -0.35 23.03
CA LYS A 376 -6.29 -1.30 21.91
C LYS A 376 -5.43 -0.91 20.72
N VAL A 377 -4.91 -1.93 20.06
CA VAL A 377 -4.23 -1.76 18.78
C VAL A 377 -5.28 -1.83 17.67
N VAL A 378 -5.27 -0.82 16.79
CA VAL A 378 -6.13 -0.75 15.63
C VAL A 378 -5.25 -0.71 14.38
N VAL A 379 -5.58 -1.52 13.36
CA VAL A 379 -4.89 -1.54 12.08
C VAL A 379 -5.88 -1.27 10.97
N TYR A 380 -5.63 -0.24 10.16
CA TYR A 380 -6.40 0.08 8.96
C TYR A 380 -5.65 -0.48 7.73
N MET A 381 -6.39 -1.05 6.77
CA MET A 381 -5.83 -1.74 5.61
C MET A 381 -6.69 -1.51 4.37
N GLY A 382 -6.07 -1.19 3.24
CA GLY A 382 -6.67 -1.19 1.90
C GLY A 382 -6.52 -2.55 1.23
N ASP A 383 -7.49 -2.93 0.41
CA ASP A 383 -7.42 -4.10 -0.49
C ASP A 383 -7.32 -3.57 -1.92
N ASP A 384 -6.09 -3.48 -2.44
CA ASP A 384 -5.87 -2.84 -3.74
C ASP A 384 -6.33 -3.72 -4.90
N GLU A 385 -7.54 -3.47 -5.32
CA GLU A 385 -8.12 -3.85 -6.62
C GLU A 385 -9.37 -3.01 -6.85
N ARG A 386 -9.74 -2.76 -8.10
CA ARG A 386 -11.01 -2.10 -8.44
C ARG A 386 -12.18 -2.80 -7.75
N ASN A 387 -13.00 -1.99 -7.06
CA ASN A 387 -14.22 -2.44 -6.39
C ASN A 387 -13.99 -3.34 -5.16
N GLU A 388 -12.78 -3.38 -4.61
CA GLU A 388 -12.48 -4.02 -3.35
C GLU A 388 -12.66 -3.05 -2.16
N TYR A 389 -12.28 -3.46 -0.95
CA TYR A 389 -12.83 -2.94 0.28
C TYR A 389 -11.77 -2.37 1.21
N VAL A 390 -12.23 -1.66 2.24
CA VAL A 390 -11.42 -1.08 3.31
C VAL A 390 -11.67 -1.84 4.59
N TYR A 391 -10.61 -2.23 5.29
CA TYR A 391 -10.68 -3.05 6.49
C TYR A 391 -10.08 -2.36 7.71
N LYS A 392 -10.55 -2.78 8.89
CA LYS A 392 -10.09 -2.34 10.19
C LYS A 392 -10.00 -3.53 11.13
N PHE A 393 -8.84 -3.70 11.76
CA PHE A 393 -8.66 -4.70 12.82
C PHE A 393 -8.60 -4.01 14.16
N ILE A 394 -9.21 -4.60 15.20
CA ILE A 394 -9.11 -4.15 16.59
C ILE A 394 -8.66 -5.33 17.45
N SER A 395 -7.53 -5.19 18.15
CA SER A 395 -6.94 -6.25 18.98
C SER A 395 -7.81 -6.63 20.18
N SER A 396 -7.79 -7.91 20.57
CA SER A 396 -8.43 -8.36 21.81
C SER A 396 -7.69 -7.88 23.07
N GLY A 397 -6.36 -7.84 23.02
CA GLY A 397 -5.51 -7.32 24.09
C GLY A 397 -5.30 -5.82 24.00
N SER A 398 -4.57 -5.24 24.96
CA SER A 398 -4.17 -3.84 24.95
C SER A 398 -2.65 -3.73 25.03
N PHE A 399 -2.11 -2.71 24.39
CA PHE A 399 -0.69 -2.39 24.35
C PHE A 399 -0.21 -1.96 25.74
N ASP A 400 0.80 -2.67 26.25
CA ASP A 400 1.50 -2.29 27.48
C ASP A 400 2.58 -1.24 27.14
N GLN A 401 2.26 0.02 27.37
CA GLN A 401 3.16 1.13 27.12
C GLN A 401 4.35 1.17 28.11
N ALA A 402 4.21 0.57 29.30
CA ALA A 402 5.30 0.53 30.29
C ALA A 402 6.41 -0.44 29.87
N ASN A 403 6.06 -1.49 29.09
CA ASN A 403 6.99 -2.48 28.56
C ASN A 403 6.79 -2.65 27.04
N PRO A 404 7.11 -1.63 26.22
CA PRO A 404 6.68 -1.57 24.83
C PRO A 404 7.17 -2.77 23.98
N THR A 405 8.35 -3.32 24.24
CA THR A 405 8.93 -4.44 23.49
C THR A 405 8.61 -5.82 24.09
N SER A 406 7.65 -5.90 25.01
CA SER A 406 7.27 -7.16 25.67
C SER A 406 6.73 -8.20 24.68
N LEU A 407 6.91 -9.49 25.02
CA LEU A 407 6.33 -10.60 24.24
C LEU A 407 4.80 -10.54 24.18
N ALA A 408 4.15 -9.99 25.21
CA ALA A 408 2.69 -9.80 25.21
C ALA A 408 2.25 -8.84 24.11
N ASN A 409 2.95 -7.71 23.94
CA ASN A 409 2.66 -6.74 22.87
C ASN A 409 2.87 -7.35 21.47
N ARG A 410 3.89 -8.19 21.29
CA ARG A 410 4.17 -8.90 20.03
C ARG A 410 3.08 -9.89 19.62
N ARG A 411 2.14 -10.20 20.50
CA ARG A 411 0.99 -11.08 20.26
C ARG A 411 -0.32 -10.35 20.01
N LEU A 412 -0.34 -9.02 20.03
CA LEU A 412 -1.56 -8.23 19.87
C LEU A 412 -2.21 -8.38 18.48
N LEU A 413 -1.43 -8.75 17.47
CA LEU A 413 -1.91 -9.03 16.12
C LEU A 413 -2.32 -10.49 15.89
N GLU A 414 -2.31 -11.35 16.92
CA GLU A 414 -2.76 -12.74 16.82
C GLU A 414 -4.25 -12.90 17.07
N SER A 415 -4.87 -11.96 17.78
CA SER A 415 -6.26 -12.09 18.22
C SER A 415 -6.96 -10.73 18.27
N GLY A 416 -8.11 -10.67 17.65
CA GLY A 416 -8.94 -9.47 17.56
C GLY A 416 -10.14 -9.69 16.66
N THR A 417 -10.81 -8.60 16.31
CA THR A 417 -11.93 -8.60 15.37
C THR A 417 -11.55 -7.81 14.13
N LEU A 418 -11.72 -8.42 12.96
CA LEU A 418 -11.62 -7.77 11.67
C LEU A 418 -13.00 -7.20 11.30
N TYR A 419 -13.00 -5.99 10.75
CA TYR A 419 -14.15 -5.26 10.27
C TYR A 419 -13.93 -4.84 8.83
N VAL A 420 -15.04 -4.61 8.10
CA VAL A 420 -15.03 -4.00 6.77
C VAL A 420 -15.90 -2.75 6.76
N ALA A 421 -15.51 -1.74 5.97
CA ALA A 421 -16.21 -0.47 5.91
C ALA A 421 -17.44 -0.50 5.01
N ARG A 422 -18.53 0.17 5.47
CA ARG A 422 -19.61 0.65 4.61
C ARG A 422 -19.69 2.16 4.71
N PHE A 423 -19.61 2.82 3.55
CA PHE A 423 -19.75 4.27 3.40
C PHE A 423 -21.19 4.58 3.00
N ASP A 424 -21.91 5.31 3.83
CA ASP A 424 -23.29 5.73 3.59
C ASP A 424 -23.28 7.22 3.19
N ALA A 425 -24.09 7.59 2.19
CA ALA A 425 -24.25 8.98 1.74
C ALA A 425 -24.78 9.88 2.85
N GLY A 426 -24.46 11.17 2.75
CA GLY A 426 -25.00 12.21 3.61
C GLY A 426 -26.47 12.55 3.34
N SER A 427 -26.93 13.66 3.89
CA SER A 427 -28.31 14.12 3.72
C SER A 427 -28.55 14.87 2.40
N SER A 428 -27.50 15.33 1.74
CA SER A 428 -27.55 16.13 0.51
C SER A 428 -26.85 15.39 -0.61
N ALA A 429 -27.54 15.13 -1.71
CA ALA A 429 -26.94 14.46 -2.86
C ALA A 429 -25.83 15.32 -3.49
N GLY A 430 -24.69 14.74 -3.75
CA GLY A 430 -23.54 15.37 -4.40
C GLY A 430 -22.68 16.26 -3.49
N ASP A 431 -22.87 16.17 -2.15
CA ASP A 431 -22.00 16.89 -1.20
C ASP A 431 -20.67 16.15 -0.92
N ASN A 432 -20.53 14.91 -1.42
CA ASN A 432 -19.36 14.05 -1.28
C ASN A 432 -18.92 13.86 0.18
N MET A 433 -19.90 13.69 1.06
CA MET A 433 -19.66 13.39 2.47
C MET A 433 -20.77 12.50 3.02
N GLY A 434 -20.54 11.92 4.18
CA GLY A 434 -21.54 11.05 4.79
C GLY A 434 -21.12 10.46 6.13
N SER A 435 -21.79 9.39 6.47
CA SER A 435 -21.46 8.56 7.63
C SER A 435 -21.01 7.18 7.16
N GLY A 436 -20.43 6.42 8.07
CA GLY A 436 -20.08 5.04 7.78
C GLY A 436 -20.10 4.17 9.02
N VAL A 437 -20.03 2.87 8.76
CA VAL A 437 -20.03 1.85 9.80
C VAL A 437 -18.95 0.81 9.53
N TRP A 438 -18.33 0.31 10.58
CA TRP A 438 -17.43 -0.83 10.57
C TRP A 438 -18.22 -2.09 10.87
N ILE A 439 -18.41 -2.95 9.87
CA ILE A 439 -19.17 -4.19 9.96
C ILE A 439 -18.25 -5.32 10.41
N PRO A 440 -18.53 -6.03 11.52
CA PRO A 440 -17.64 -7.09 11.99
C PRO A 440 -17.70 -8.31 11.08
N LEU A 441 -16.53 -8.87 10.75
CA LEU A 441 -16.38 -10.13 10.03
C LEU A 441 -16.22 -11.28 11.04
N LEU A 442 -17.32 -11.69 11.65
CA LEU A 442 -17.37 -12.71 12.69
C LEU A 442 -18.22 -13.91 12.25
N HIS A 443 -17.64 -15.11 12.37
CA HIS A 443 -18.36 -16.36 12.14
C HIS A 443 -19.65 -16.42 12.98
N GLY A 444 -20.74 -16.87 12.37
CA GLY A 444 -22.06 -16.95 12.99
C GLY A 444 -22.89 -15.65 12.92
N GLN A 445 -22.32 -14.54 12.42
CA GLN A 445 -23.02 -13.25 12.31
C GLN A 445 -23.20 -12.83 10.85
N ALA A 446 -24.22 -12.01 10.57
CA ALA A 446 -24.46 -11.37 9.27
C ALA A 446 -24.40 -12.33 8.05
N GLY A 447 -24.77 -13.59 8.24
CA GLY A 447 -24.72 -14.62 7.19
C GLY A 447 -23.34 -15.26 6.99
N LEU A 448 -22.34 -14.97 7.81
CA LEU A 448 -21.05 -15.65 7.81
C LEU A 448 -21.16 -16.99 8.56
N THR A 449 -21.87 -17.94 7.97
CA THR A 449 -22.24 -19.24 8.56
C THR A 449 -21.78 -20.40 7.67
N ALA A 450 -21.74 -21.60 8.22
CA ALA A 450 -21.38 -22.81 7.47
C ALA A 450 -22.25 -23.03 6.23
N GLU A 451 -23.53 -22.69 6.29
CA GLU A 451 -24.46 -22.78 5.16
C GLU A 451 -24.05 -21.89 3.99
N ASN A 452 -23.32 -20.81 4.26
CA ASN A 452 -22.85 -19.85 3.28
C ASN A 452 -21.34 -19.99 3.00
N GLY A 453 -20.74 -21.16 3.32
CA GLY A 453 -19.34 -21.46 3.05
C GLY A 453 -18.36 -20.97 4.11
N PHE A 454 -18.82 -20.52 5.30
CA PHE A 454 -17.98 -20.11 6.41
C PHE A 454 -18.26 -21.02 7.62
N ALA A 455 -17.50 -22.13 7.71
CA ALA A 455 -17.70 -23.11 8.78
C ALA A 455 -17.01 -22.68 10.10
N SER A 456 -16.12 -21.71 10.06
CA SER A 456 -15.32 -21.24 11.20
C SER A 456 -14.87 -19.78 11.02
N GLN A 457 -14.30 -19.19 12.08
CA GLN A 457 -13.65 -17.89 11.97
C GLN A 457 -12.42 -17.95 11.03
N ALA A 458 -11.76 -19.08 10.95
CA ALA A 458 -10.66 -19.28 10.02
C ALA A 458 -11.12 -19.17 8.55
N ASP A 459 -12.28 -19.75 8.22
CA ASP A 459 -12.87 -19.58 6.87
C ASP A 459 -13.16 -18.11 6.55
N VAL A 460 -13.70 -17.35 7.51
CA VAL A 460 -13.96 -15.92 7.32
C VAL A 460 -12.68 -15.17 6.98
N LEU A 461 -11.56 -15.50 7.64
CA LEU A 461 -10.28 -14.82 7.46
C LEU A 461 -9.51 -15.30 6.22
N VAL A 462 -9.66 -16.54 5.78
CA VAL A 462 -9.07 -17.04 4.52
C VAL A 462 -9.88 -16.55 3.32
N LYS A 463 -11.20 -16.41 3.48
CA LYS A 463 -12.16 -15.95 2.47
C LYS A 463 -12.61 -14.52 2.73
N THR A 464 -11.71 -13.62 3.14
CA THR A 464 -12.03 -12.27 3.64
C THR A 464 -12.81 -11.44 2.62
N ARG A 465 -12.44 -11.47 1.34
CA ARG A 465 -13.16 -10.79 0.26
C ARG A 465 -14.60 -11.29 0.13
N GLN A 466 -14.80 -12.62 0.13
CA GLN A 466 -16.15 -13.21 0.10
C GLN A 466 -16.96 -12.86 1.35
N ALA A 467 -16.32 -12.77 2.51
CA ALA A 467 -16.97 -12.32 3.73
C ALA A 467 -17.42 -10.86 3.63
N ALA A 468 -16.60 -9.99 3.07
CA ALA A 468 -16.94 -8.58 2.82
C ALA A 468 -18.06 -8.43 1.79
N ASP A 469 -18.04 -9.21 0.69
CA ASP A 469 -19.15 -9.31 -0.27
C ASP A 469 -20.47 -9.64 0.44
N ARG A 470 -20.41 -10.64 1.34
CA ARG A 470 -21.59 -11.16 2.06
C ARG A 470 -22.22 -10.15 2.98
N VAL A 471 -21.42 -9.31 3.67
CA VAL A 471 -21.93 -8.34 4.63
C VAL A 471 -22.27 -6.99 4.02
N GLY A 472 -22.05 -6.80 2.72
CA GLY A 472 -22.43 -5.59 2.01
C GLY A 472 -21.49 -4.40 2.23
N ALA A 473 -20.20 -4.64 2.14
CA ALA A 473 -19.17 -3.61 2.14
C ALA A 473 -19.32 -2.65 0.94
N THR A 474 -18.81 -1.42 1.05
CA THR A 474 -18.80 -0.47 -0.07
C THR A 474 -17.62 -0.75 -0.99
N MET A 475 -17.90 -1.00 -2.28
CA MET A 475 -16.89 -1.12 -3.31
C MET A 475 -16.18 0.21 -3.56
N MET A 476 -14.86 0.24 -3.48
CA MET A 476 -14.04 1.43 -3.60
C MET A 476 -13.21 1.45 -4.91
N ASP A 477 -12.66 2.61 -5.25
CA ASP A 477 -11.87 2.82 -6.47
C ASP A 477 -10.37 2.51 -6.22
N ARG A 478 -10.02 1.24 -5.96
CA ARG A 478 -8.67 0.79 -5.56
C ARG A 478 -8.22 1.45 -4.26
N PRO A 479 -8.56 0.87 -3.10
CA PRO A 479 -8.08 1.35 -1.80
C PRO A 479 -6.59 1.05 -1.62
N GLU A 480 -5.78 2.10 -1.64
CA GLU A 480 -4.33 2.05 -1.48
C GLU A 480 -3.92 2.36 -0.03
N TRP A 481 -2.94 3.24 0.15
CA TRP A 481 -2.41 3.56 1.47
C TRP A 481 -3.40 4.30 2.35
N ILE A 482 -3.35 3.98 3.63
CA ILE A 482 -4.10 4.65 4.69
C ILE A 482 -3.12 5.29 5.66
N ALA A 483 -3.39 6.52 6.11
CA ALA A 483 -2.57 7.25 7.06
C ALA A 483 -3.43 7.93 8.13
N ALA A 484 -3.10 7.71 9.40
CA ALA A 484 -3.76 8.35 10.53
C ALA A 484 -3.07 9.66 10.91
N ASN A 485 -3.84 10.73 11.14
CA ASN A 485 -3.30 12.02 11.50
C ASN A 485 -2.74 12.01 12.94
N PRO A 486 -1.41 12.18 13.14
CA PRO A 486 -0.81 12.14 14.48
C PRO A 486 -1.19 13.33 15.36
N LYS A 487 -1.80 14.38 14.79
CA LYS A 487 -2.23 15.59 15.49
C LYS A 487 -3.71 15.61 15.82
N LYS A 488 -4.50 14.70 15.23
CA LYS A 488 -5.95 14.67 15.42
C LYS A 488 -6.42 13.22 15.53
N ALA A 489 -6.66 12.80 16.77
CA ALA A 489 -7.11 11.44 17.06
C ALA A 489 -8.37 11.07 16.25
N GLY A 490 -8.37 9.89 15.66
CA GLY A 490 -9.47 9.36 14.87
C GLY A 490 -9.64 9.97 13.47
N GLU A 491 -8.80 10.93 13.06
CA GLU A 491 -8.79 11.42 11.68
C GLU A 491 -7.85 10.56 10.84
N VAL A 492 -8.38 9.99 9.76
CA VAL A 492 -7.68 9.05 8.90
C VAL A 492 -7.92 9.41 7.44
N PHE A 493 -6.93 9.21 6.60
CA PHE A 493 -6.96 9.48 5.16
C PHE A 493 -6.65 8.19 4.41
N MET A 494 -7.23 8.05 3.22
CA MET A 494 -7.01 6.91 2.33
C MET A 494 -6.95 7.39 0.89
N THR A 495 -5.98 6.91 0.16
CA THR A 495 -5.90 7.08 -1.29
C THR A 495 -6.79 6.06 -1.99
N LEU A 496 -7.48 6.53 -3.04
CA LEU A 496 -8.21 5.72 -4.01
C LEU A 496 -7.62 6.06 -5.38
N THR A 497 -6.81 5.15 -5.92
CA THR A 497 -5.86 5.51 -6.97
C THR A 497 -6.53 5.73 -8.33
N ASN A 498 -7.42 4.85 -8.75
CA ASN A 498 -8.23 5.04 -9.97
C ASN A 498 -9.29 3.93 -10.12
N ASN A 499 -10.30 4.16 -10.95
CA ASN A 499 -11.22 3.11 -11.42
C ASN A 499 -11.88 3.53 -12.75
N ASN A 500 -11.29 3.13 -13.86
CA ASN A 500 -11.84 3.43 -15.18
C ASN A 500 -13.14 2.64 -15.51
N ARG A 501 -13.56 1.72 -14.65
CA ARG A 501 -14.80 0.92 -14.80
C ARG A 501 -15.98 1.49 -14.02
N ARG A 502 -15.75 2.36 -13.04
CA ARG A 502 -16.81 3.02 -12.27
C ARG A 502 -17.77 3.75 -13.20
N GLY A 503 -19.09 3.50 -13.07
CA GLY A 503 -20.12 4.10 -13.92
C GLY A 503 -20.07 3.67 -15.38
N GLY A 504 -19.33 2.62 -15.73
CA GLY A 504 -19.19 2.12 -17.10
C GLY A 504 -20.45 1.48 -17.64
N THR A 505 -20.59 1.48 -18.98
CA THR A 505 -21.69 0.83 -19.71
C THR A 505 -21.17 -0.32 -20.58
N PRO A 506 -21.94 -1.40 -20.79
CA PRO A 506 -23.23 -1.69 -20.17
C PRO A 506 -23.08 -1.98 -18.67
N ALA A 507 -24.09 -1.61 -17.91
CA ALA A 507 -24.16 -1.82 -16.45
C ALA A 507 -24.40 -3.29 -16.04
N SER A 508 -24.22 -4.24 -16.94
CA SER A 508 -24.52 -5.68 -16.75
C SER A 508 -23.62 -6.38 -15.73
N SER A 509 -22.54 -5.74 -15.28
CA SER A 509 -21.64 -6.22 -14.22
C SER A 509 -21.30 -5.07 -13.30
N ASN A 510 -22.26 -4.65 -12.49
CA ASN A 510 -22.14 -3.43 -11.67
C ASN A 510 -22.02 -3.71 -10.17
N LYS A 511 -21.77 -4.94 -9.77
CA LYS A 511 -21.69 -5.36 -8.36
C LYS A 511 -20.87 -6.62 -8.18
N ALA A 512 -20.25 -6.75 -7.03
CA ALA A 512 -19.61 -7.98 -6.57
C ALA A 512 -20.64 -8.82 -5.80
N ASP A 513 -21.41 -9.63 -6.51
CA ASP A 513 -22.54 -10.38 -5.95
C ASP A 513 -22.42 -11.89 -6.07
N GLY A 514 -21.23 -12.37 -6.38
CA GLY A 514 -20.98 -13.80 -6.63
C GLY A 514 -21.24 -14.27 -8.06
N THR A 515 -21.85 -13.41 -8.89
CA THR A 515 -22.13 -13.73 -10.29
C THR A 515 -21.15 -13.09 -11.25
N THR A 516 -20.41 -12.08 -10.80
CA THR A 516 -19.39 -11.37 -11.56
C THR A 516 -18.13 -11.18 -10.73
N SER A 517 -17.03 -10.96 -11.41
CA SER A 517 -15.78 -10.58 -10.78
C SER A 517 -15.85 -9.13 -10.28
N ALA A 518 -15.39 -8.84 -9.06
CA ALA A 518 -15.38 -7.49 -8.52
C ALA A 518 -14.50 -6.56 -9.36
N GLY A 519 -13.29 -6.95 -9.73
CA GLY A 519 -12.38 -6.17 -10.57
C GLY A 519 -12.92 -5.88 -11.96
N SER A 520 -13.77 -6.75 -12.55
CA SER A 520 -14.44 -6.53 -13.83
C SER A 520 -15.79 -5.83 -13.71
N ALA A 521 -16.35 -5.71 -12.51
CA ALA A 521 -17.62 -5.05 -12.26
C ALA A 521 -17.58 -3.56 -12.64
N ARG A 522 -18.75 -3.01 -12.96
CA ARG A 522 -18.96 -1.61 -13.33
C ARG A 522 -20.03 -0.98 -12.44
N PRO A 523 -19.75 -0.85 -11.14
CA PRO A 523 -20.73 -0.29 -10.22
C PRO A 523 -21.06 1.17 -10.61
N PRO A 524 -22.25 1.65 -10.25
CA PRO A 524 -22.58 3.07 -10.41
C PRO A 524 -21.64 3.93 -9.57
N THR A 525 -21.60 5.22 -9.87
CA THR A 525 -21.01 6.20 -8.96
C THR A 525 -21.84 6.28 -7.67
N ASP A 526 -21.16 6.55 -6.57
CA ASP A 526 -21.74 6.84 -5.26
C ASP A 526 -21.03 8.06 -4.65
N GLU A 527 -21.47 8.54 -3.49
CA GLU A 527 -20.90 9.76 -2.88
C GLU A 527 -19.42 9.59 -2.49
N ALA A 528 -18.98 8.37 -2.14
CA ALA A 528 -17.58 8.10 -1.83
C ALA A 528 -16.71 7.87 -3.08
N ASN A 529 -17.34 7.49 -4.20
CA ASN A 529 -16.71 7.26 -5.51
C ASN A 529 -17.50 8.03 -6.60
N PRO A 530 -17.40 9.37 -6.63
CA PRO A 530 -18.38 10.21 -7.36
C PRO A 530 -18.15 10.31 -8.85
N ARG A 531 -17.04 9.80 -9.39
CA ARG A 531 -16.65 9.99 -10.78
C ARG A 531 -16.78 8.71 -11.60
N SER A 532 -17.53 8.76 -12.68
CA SER A 532 -17.47 7.72 -13.71
C SER A 532 -16.12 7.78 -14.45
N ASN A 533 -15.61 6.63 -14.85
CA ASN A 533 -14.29 6.54 -15.50
C ASN A 533 -13.22 7.35 -14.73
N ASN A 534 -13.08 7.04 -13.45
CA ASN A 534 -12.18 7.76 -12.54
C ASN A 534 -10.72 7.38 -12.82
N VAL A 535 -10.08 8.07 -13.78
CA VAL A 535 -8.69 7.79 -14.18
C VAL A 535 -7.65 8.53 -13.34
N TRP A 536 -8.07 9.44 -12.45
CA TRP A 536 -7.16 10.29 -11.69
C TRP A 536 -7.10 9.98 -10.20
N GLY A 537 -8.11 9.27 -9.68
CA GLY A 537 -8.18 8.96 -8.26
C GLY A 537 -8.53 10.16 -7.36
N HIS A 538 -8.60 9.88 -6.08
CA HIS A 538 -8.97 10.86 -5.05
C HIS A 538 -8.53 10.37 -3.65
N ILE A 539 -8.66 11.24 -2.66
CA ILE A 539 -8.35 10.92 -1.25
C ILE A 539 -9.63 11.11 -0.43
N VAL A 540 -10.04 10.04 0.25
CA VAL A 540 -11.10 10.05 1.25
C VAL A 540 -10.50 10.36 2.61
N ARG A 541 -11.21 11.16 3.41
CA ARG A 541 -10.90 11.39 4.82
C ARG A 541 -12.08 10.94 5.67
N TRP A 542 -11.81 10.26 6.77
CA TRP A 542 -12.85 10.00 7.76
C TRP A 542 -12.42 10.38 9.17
N ASN A 543 -13.40 10.59 10.02
CA ASN A 543 -13.22 10.84 11.44
C ASN A 543 -13.98 9.78 12.22
N GLU A 544 -13.30 8.97 12.99
CA GLU A 544 -13.89 8.00 13.89
C GLU A 544 -14.78 8.71 14.93
N ALA A 545 -15.90 8.09 15.30
CA ALA A 545 -16.82 8.69 16.27
C ALA A 545 -16.10 9.03 17.59
N ALA A 546 -16.28 10.23 18.07
CA ALA A 546 -15.62 10.78 19.26
C ALA A 546 -14.07 10.79 19.20
N GLY A 547 -13.46 10.64 18.03
CA GLY A 547 -12.02 10.52 17.88
C GLY A 547 -11.44 9.19 18.40
N ASP A 548 -12.28 8.20 18.66
CA ASP A 548 -11.87 6.89 19.18
C ASP A 548 -11.62 5.90 18.03
N ALA A 549 -10.39 5.51 17.81
CA ALA A 549 -10.02 4.54 16.78
C ALA A 549 -10.75 3.18 16.94
N THR A 550 -11.28 2.85 18.11
CA THR A 550 -12.07 1.64 18.33
C THR A 550 -13.57 1.82 18.06
N ALA A 551 -14.04 3.01 17.68
CA ALA A 551 -15.43 3.25 17.34
C ALA A 551 -15.85 2.39 16.12
N LEU A 552 -17.12 2.03 16.08
CA LEU A 552 -17.70 1.25 14.98
C LEU A 552 -18.50 2.11 14.00
N THR A 553 -18.43 3.43 14.13
CA THR A 553 -19.05 4.41 13.24
C THR A 553 -18.09 5.57 13.00
N PHE A 554 -18.21 6.19 11.83
CA PHE A 554 -17.40 7.34 11.44
C PHE A 554 -18.22 8.31 10.58
N SER A 555 -17.73 9.55 10.47
CA SER A 555 -18.16 10.49 9.42
C SER A 555 -17.02 10.62 8.39
N TRP A 556 -17.36 10.87 7.13
CA TRP A 556 -16.35 10.97 6.07
C TRP A 556 -16.66 12.11 5.09
N ASP A 557 -15.61 12.59 4.42
CA ASP A 557 -15.68 13.51 3.28
C ASP A 557 -14.56 13.21 2.28
N LEU A 558 -14.65 13.78 1.09
CA LEU A 558 -13.55 13.76 0.14
C LEU A 558 -12.55 14.88 0.46
N PHE A 559 -11.31 14.50 0.75
CA PHE A 559 -10.24 15.47 1.01
C PHE A 559 -9.83 16.19 -0.28
N VAL A 560 -9.58 15.44 -1.36
CA VAL A 560 -9.22 15.98 -2.67
C VAL A 560 -9.61 15.00 -3.78
N LEU A 561 -10.14 15.55 -4.86
CA LEU A 561 -10.29 14.89 -6.16
C LEU A 561 -9.12 15.33 -7.03
N ALA A 562 -8.23 14.38 -7.40
CA ALA A 562 -7.12 14.65 -8.31
C ALA A 562 -7.60 14.88 -9.76
N GLY A 563 -6.75 15.36 -10.65
CA GLY A 563 -7.05 15.46 -12.07
C GLY A 563 -6.71 16.78 -12.73
N GLN A 564 -7.34 17.04 -13.89
CA GLN A 564 -7.07 18.18 -14.78
C GLN A 564 -7.94 19.39 -14.42
N PRO A 565 -7.35 20.55 -14.06
CA PRO A 565 -8.13 21.76 -13.78
C PRO A 565 -8.96 22.28 -14.97
N SER A 566 -8.59 21.90 -16.20
CA SER A 566 -9.33 22.28 -17.42
C SER A 566 -10.63 21.49 -17.62
N VAL A 567 -10.85 20.39 -16.89
CA VAL A 567 -12.06 19.58 -16.95
C VAL A 567 -13.16 20.22 -16.11
N THR A 568 -14.33 20.41 -16.72
CA THR A 568 -15.48 21.12 -16.10
C THR A 568 -16.73 20.26 -15.97
N ASP A 569 -16.70 19.03 -16.48
CA ASP A 569 -17.79 18.05 -16.38
C ASP A 569 -17.83 17.40 -14.97
N SER A 570 -18.58 16.32 -14.81
CA SER A 570 -18.71 15.57 -13.56
C SER A 570 -17.39 14.97 -13.04
N ARG A 571 -16.33 14.93 -13.86
CA ARG A 571 -15.00 14.44 -13.48
C ARG A 571 -14.06 15.54 -12.96
N LYS A 572 -14.51 16.80 -12.91
CA LYS A 572 -13.68 17.94 -12.47
C LYS A 572 -12.95 17.66 -11.16
N PRO A 573 -11.69 18.12 -11.00
CA PRO A 573 -10.95 18.02 -9.75
C PRO A 573 -11.49 18.97 -8.68
N SER A 574 -10.97 18.84 -7.46
CA SER A 574 -11.22 19.77 -6.37
C SER A 574 -10.70 21.18 -6.71
N ALA A 575 -11.34 22.22 -6.13
CA ALA A 575 -11.03 23.63 -6.42
C ALA A 575 -9.59 24.05 -6.05
N ASN A 576 -8.93 23.31 -5.16
CA ASN A 576 -7.53 23.51 -4.76
C ASN A 576 -6.51 22.86 -5.70
N ILE A 577 -6.96 22.18 -6.76
CA ILE A 577 -6.08 21.64 -7.81
C ILE A 577 -5.95 22.68 -8.92
N SER A 578 -4.72 22.97 -9.28
CA SER A 578 -4.30 23.96 -10.28
C SER A 578 -3.26 23.39 -11.23
N ALA A 579 -2.79 24.18 -12.19
CA ALA A 579 -1.69 23.78 -13.08
C ALA A 579 -0.36 23.52 -12.32
N ASP A 580 -0.20 24.11 -11.14
CA ASP A 580 1.04 24.00 -10.37
C ASP A 580 1.12 22.72 -9.51
N ASN A 581 -0.04 22.11 -9.20
CA ASN A 581 -0.10 20.96 -8.30
C ASN A 581 -0.98 19.81 -8.79
N LEU A 582 -1.34 19.78 -10.08
CA LEU A 582 -2.11 18.67 -10.66
C LEU A 582 -1.35 17.36 -10.56
N PHE A 583 -2.08 16.30 -10.30
CA PHE A 583 -1.57 14.93 -10.19
C PHE A 583 -2.66 13.91 -10.54
N ASN A 584 -2.27 12.65 -10.70
CA ASN A 584 -3.16 11.52 -10.86
C ASN A 584 -2.71 10.35 -9.99
N SER A 585 -3.62 9.40 -9.79
CA SER A 585 -3.38 8.12 -9.10
C SER A 585 -2.58 8.30 -7.80
N PRO A 586 -3.18 8.99 -6.78
CA PRO A 586 -2.59 9.00 -5.45
C PRO A 586 -2.55 7.57 -4.91
N ASP A 587 -1.39 7.19 -4.40
CA ASP A 587 -1.07 5.87 -3.94
C ASP A 587 -0.47 5.97 -2.54
N GLY A 588 0.86 6.09 -2.41
CA GLY A 588 1.53 6.23 -1.13
C GLY A 588 1.04 7.43 -0.31
N LEU A 589 0.79 7.21 0.98
CA LEU A 589 0.26 8.23 1.88
C LEU A 589 0.89 8.12 3.26
N ALA A 590 1.43 9.22 3.78
CA ALA A 590 2.01 9.24 5.11
C ALA A 590 1.89 10.60 5.79
N PHE A 591 1.74 10.60 7.12
CA PHE A 591 1.89 11.80 7.91
C PHE A 591 3.30 11.92 8.47
N ASP A 592 3.86 13.12 8.41
CA ASP A 592 4.97 13.44 9.29
C ASP A 592 4.47 13.86 10.67
N SER A 593 5.35 13.96 11.71
CA SER A 593 4.92 14.31 13.06
C SER A 593 4.55 15.78 13.24
N PHE A 594 4.71 16.64 12.20
CA PHE A 594 4.12 17.97 12.20
C PHE A 594 2.66 17.96 11.78
N GLY A 595 2.19 16.84 11.19
CA GLY A 595 0.84 16.69 10.66
C GLY A 595 0.71 17.11 9.20
N ARG A 596 1.82 17.15 8.44
CA ARG A 596 1.79 17.29 6.98
C ARG A 596 1.43 15.95 6.36
N LEU A 597 0.50 15.96 5.42
CA LEU A 597 0.14 14.79 4.65
C LEU A 597 1.01 14.72 3.38
N TRP A 598 1.81 13.68 3.26
CA TRP A 598 2.66 13.39 2.10
C TRP A 598 1.92 12.43 1.21
N ILE A 599 1.79 12.78 -0.08
CA ILE A 599 1.04 12.04 -1.10
C ILE A 599 2.02 11.64 -2.19
N GLN A 600 2.13 10.37 -2.49
CA GLN A 600 2.95 9.81 -3.55
C GLN A 600 2.05 9.28 -4.66
N THR A 601 2.56 9.13 -5.87
CA THR A 601 1.74 8.70 -7.02
C THR A 601 2.36 7.52 -7.74
N ASP A 602 1.49 6.56 -8.12
CA ASP A 602 1.72 5.54 -9.13
C ASP A 602 0.70 5.70 -10.25
N GLY A 603 0.95 6.63 -11.13
CA GLY A 603 -0.02 7.00 -12.16
C GLY A 603 0.54 6.96 -13.56
N SER A 604 -0.37 7.17 -14.50
CA SER A 604 -0.01 7.28 -15.90
C SER A 604 0.89 8.48 -16.14
N PHE A 605 2.06 8.21 -16.68
CA PHE A 605 3.03 9.20 -17.13
C PHE A 605 2.92 9.52 -18.63
N ALA A 606 1.75 9.28 -19.25
CA ALA A 606 1.50 9.54 -20.67
C ALA A 606 1.69 11.01 -21.06
N ASN A 607 1.52 11.92 -20.13
CA ASN A 607 1.62 13.38 -20.30
C ASN A 607 0.80 13.95 -21.49
N SER A 608 -0.30 13.29 -21.83
CA SER A 608 -1.21 13.64 -22.91
C SER A 608 -2.66 13.25 -22.56
N GLY A 609 -3.64 13.80 -23.26
CA GLY A 609 -5.06 13.54 -23.00
C GLY A 609 -5.45 13.88 -21.55
N ASP A 610 -6.09 12.95 -20.86
CA ASP A 610 -6.49 13.10 -19.45
C ASP A 610 -5.28 13.36 -18.52
N PHE A 611 -4.06 13.01 -18.92
CA PHE A 611 -2.83 13.15 -18.13
C PHE A 611 -1.91 14.30 -18.61
N ALA A 612 -2.40 15.18 -19.49
CA ALA A 612 -1.59 16.25 -20.04
C ALA A 612 -0.99 17.15 -18.94
N ASN A 613 0.30 17.48 -19.06
CA ASN A 613 1.09 18.31 -18.15
C ASN A 613 1.31 17.72 -16.72
N MET A 614 0.95 16.47 -16.45
CA MET A 614 1.20 15.85 -15.15
C MET A 614 2.67 15.44 -14.96
N GLY A 615 3.36 15.11 -16.05
CA GLY A 615 4.77 14.69 -16.01
C GLY A 615 4.95 13.26 -15.52
N ASN A 616 6.12 12.98 -14.95
CA ASN A 616 6.41 11.73 -14.25
C ASN A 616 5.71 11.67 -12.89
N ASN A 617 5.70 10.49 -12.27
CA ASN A 617 5.20 10.29 -10.92
C ASN A 617 5.94 11.17 -9.91
N GLN A 618 5.25 11.53 -8.82
CA GLN A 618 5.61 12.65 -7.99
C GLN A 618 5.21 12.46 -6.53
N MET A 619 5.78 13.28 -5.66
CA MET A 619 5.37 13.42 -4.28
C MET A 619 4.88 14.84 -4.03
N LEU A 620 3.72 14.95 -3.39
CA LEU A 620 3.13 16.22 -2.97
C LEU A 620 3.02 16.28 -1.45
N VAL A 621 2.88 17.49 -0.93
CA VAL A 621 2.62 17.73 0.49
C VAL A 621 1.34 18.53 0.63
N ALA A 622 0.46 18.08 1.51
CA ALA A 622 -0.79 18.76 1.82
C ALA A 622 -0.85 19.20 3.29
N ASP A 623 -1.46 20.34 3.51
CA ASP A 623 -1.95 20.78 4.83
C ASP A 623 -3.39 20.25 5.00
N PRO A 624 -3.65 19.33 5.93
CA PRO A 624 -4.97 18.75 6.13
C PRO A 624 -6.06 19.76 6.54
N THR A 625 -5.66 20.90 7.10
CA THR A 625 -6.57 21.95 7.59
C THR A 625 -6.96 22.92 6.48
N THR A 626 -5.96 23.48 5.80
CA THR A 626 -6.19 24.49 4.76
C THR A 626 -6.45 23.89 3.38
N ARG A 627 -6.15 22.61 3.20
CA ARG A 627 -6.15 21.88 1.91
C ARG A 627 -5.18 22.49 0.88
N GLU A 628 -4.16 23.22 1.33
CA GLU A 628 -3.06 23.63 0.46
C GLU A 628 -2.25 22.40 0.05
N ILE A 629 -1.92 22.27 -1.24
CA ILE A 629 -1.14 21.16 -1.80
C ILE A 629 0.00 21.73 -2.62
N ARG A 630 1.25 21.25 -2.41
CA ARG A 630 2.43 21.63 -3.18
C ARG A 630 3.21 20.41 -3.63
N ARG A 631 3.70 20.43 -4.87
CA ARG A 631 4.59 19.39 -5.39
C ARG A 631 5.97 19.54 -4.78
N PHE A 632 6.48 18.46 -4.17
CA PHE A 632 7.78 18.41 -3.49
C PHE A 632 8.84 17.67 -4.29
N LEU A 633 8.49 16.55 -4.92
CA LEU A 633 9.44 15.73 -5.68
C LEU A 633 8.80 15.25 -6.97
N VAL A 634 9.59 15.19 -8.04
CA VAL A 634 9.25 14.49 -9.28
C VAL A 634 10.31 13.43 -9.51
N GLY A 635 9.88 12.21 -9.83
CA GLY A 635 10.75 11.06 -10.08
C GLY A 635 11.29 11.00 -11.51
N PRO A 636 12.20 10.07 -11.81
CA PRO A 636 12.71 9.83 -13.16
C PRO A 636 11.66 9.24 -14.10
N SER A 637 12.03 9.04 -15.38
CA SER A 637 11.15 8.51 -16.40
C SER A 637 10.67 7.10 -16.08
N GLY A 638 9.35 6.90 -16.13
CA GLY A 638 8.72 5.58 -15.96
C GLY A 638 8.88 4.97 -14.56
N CYS A 639 9.05 5.80 -13.54
CA CYS A 639 9.06 5.34 -12.16
C CYS A 639 7.72 5.55 -11.48
N GLU A 640 7.51 4.82 -10.40
CA GLU A 640 6.65 5.18 -9.30
C GLU A 640 7.46 5.92 -8.21
N VAL A 641 6.80 6.79 -7.45
CA VAL A 641 7.36 7.41 -6.23
C VAL A 641 6.60 6.84 -5.04
N THR A 642 7.26 6.03 -4.25
CA THR A 642 6.64 5.26 -3.16
C THR A 642 7.52 5.21 -1.92
N GLY A 643 7.00 4.67 -0.83
CA GLY A 643 7.68 4.45 0.44
C GLY A 643 8.35 5.70 0.99
N VAL A 644 7.96 6.15 2.15
CA VAL A 644 8.57 7.33 2.78
C VAL A 644 8.77 7.13 4.26
N THR A 645 9.94 7.52 4.74
CA THR A 645 10.22 7.52 6.18
C THR A 645 11.19 8.63 6.54
N TRP A 646 11.25 8.98 7.82
CA TRP A 646 12.12 10.05 8.33
C TRP A 646 12.94 9.57 9.52
N THR A 647 14.11 10.19 9.68
CA THR A 647 14.81 10.13 10.98
C THR A 647 13.99 10.81 12.08
N PRO A 648 14.15 10.46 13.38
CA PRO A 648 13.44 11.10 14.48
C PRO A 648 13.58 12.64 14.52
N ASP A 649 14.77 13.18 14.16
CA ASP A 649 15.02 14.63 14.06
C ASP A 649 14.44 15.28 12.78
N ARG A 650 13.88 14.49 11.85
CA ARG A 650 13.31 14.90 10.55
C ARG A 650 14.23 15.70 9.64
N ARG A 651 15.52 15.65 9.87
CA ARG A 651 16.49 16.30 9.00
C ARG A 651 16.85 15.44 7.80
N THR A 652 16.47 14.18 7.81
CA THR A 652 16.59 13.27 6.68
C THR A 652 15.25 12.61 6.40
N MET A 653 14.88 12.59 5.13
CA MET A 653 13.81 11.77 4.55
C MET A 653 14.44 10.72 3.65
N PHE A 654 13.92 9.50 3.71
CA PHE A 654 14.16 8.45 2.73
C PHE A 654 12.87 8.27 1.93
N VAL A 655 12.98 8.18 0.61
CA VAL A 655 11.89 7.94 -0.32
C VAL A 655 12.36 6.95 -1.37
N ASN A 656 11.50 6.04 -1.80
CA ASN A 656 11.83 5.04 -2.80
C ASN A 656 11.39 5.49 -4.19
N ILE A 657 12.20 5.12 -5.17
CA ILE A 657 11.92 5.21 -6.60
C ILE A 657 11.84 3.78 -7.11
N GLN A 658 10.64 3.35 -7.44
CA GLN A 658 10.34 2.02 -7.93
C GLN A 658 10.38 2.02 -9.47
N HIS A 659 10.72 0.90 -10.06
CA HIS A 659 10.72 0.57 -11.51
C HIS A 659 11.12 1.71 -12.48
N PRO A 660 12.20 2.47 -12.26
CA PRO A 660 12.62 3.50 -13.22
C PRO A 660 12.84 2.88 -14.59
N GLY A 661 12.31 3.54 -15.62
CA GLY A 661 12.40 3.05 -16.98
C GLY A 661 11.23 2.20 -17.45
N GLU A 662 10.18 2.05 -16.65
CA GLU A 662 8.95 1.43 -17.12
C GLU A 662 8.39 2.21 -18.31
N ILE A 663 8.32 1.53 -19.48
CA ILE A 663 8.14 2.25 -20.73
C ILE A 663 6.70 2.76 -20.91
N GLY A 664 5.69 1.97 -20.55
CA GLY A 664 4.28 2.32 -20.59
C GLY A 664 3.87 3.19 -21.77
N SER A 665 3.18 4.28 -21.48
CA SER A 665 2.78 5.33 -22.47
C SER A 665 3.62 6.61 -22.39
N HIS A 666 4.80 6.57 -21.79
CA HIS A 666 5.65 7.75 -21.57
C HIS A 666 5.97 8.50 -22.89
N PRO A 667 5.94 9.85 -22.93
CA PRO A 667 6.13 10.61 -24.18
C PRO A 667 7.53 10.46 -24.77
N ASN A 668 8.54 10.22 -23.92
CA ASN A 668 9.94 10.08 -24.34
C ASN A 668 10.32 8.63 -24.70
N ARG A 669 9.33 7.74 -24.92
CA ARG A 669 9.59 6.36 -25.33
C ARG A 669 10.50 6.29 -26.56
N PRO A 670 11.55 5.43 -26.55
CA PRO A 670 12.39 5.25 -27.72
C PRO A 670 11.57 4.63 -28.88
N LYS A 671 11.96 4.99 -30.11
CA LYS A 671 11.33 4.53 -31.34
C LYS A 671 12.33 3.71 -32.15
N LYS A 672 11.79 2.71 -32.86
CA LYS A 672 12.52 1.95 -33.89
C LYS A 672 12.70 2.79 -35.16
N ALA A 673 13.52 2.27 -36.07
CA ALA A 673 13.75 2.92 -37.37
C ALA A 673 12.47 3.01 -38.22
N ASP A 674 11.50 2.15 -38.03
CA ASP A 674 10.19 2.16 -38.71
C ASP A 674 9.16 3.12 -38.05
N GLY A 675 9.58 3.84 -37.00
CA GLY A 675 8.73 4.78 -36.26
C GLY A 675 7.86 4.14 -35.16
N SER A 676 7.81 2.82 -35.03
CA SER A 676 7.11 2.14 -33.93
C SER A 676 7.86 2.34 -32.60
N THR A 677 7.13 2.30 -31.49
CA THR A 677 7.73 2.40 -30.15
C THR A 677 8.41 1.09 -29.74
N PHE A 678 9.42 1.16 -28.88
CA PHE A 678 10.02 -0.01 -28.24
C PHE A 678 8.95 -0.73 -27.38
N GLY A 679 9.00 -2.05 -27.40
CA GLY A 679 8.35 -2.91 -26.44
C GLY A 679 9.36 -3.57 -25.51
N ASP A 680 8.88 -4.41 -24.57
CA ASP A 680 9.74 -5.04 -23.55
C ASP A 680 10.92 -5.84 -24.14
N ASN A 681 10.69 -6.57 -25.26
CA ASN A 681 11.78 -7.28 -25.94
C ASN A 681 12.86 -6.36 -26.53
N ASP A 682 12.51 -5.14 -26.92
CA ASP A 682 13.46 -4.14 -27.43
C ASP A 682 14.24 -3.54 -26.26
N ILE A 683 13.55 -3.26 -25.14
CA ILE A 683 14.17 -2.76 -23.90
C ILE A 683 15.12 -3.80 -23.31
N ALA A 684 14.69 -5.06 -23.20
CA ALA A 684 15.55 -6.13 -22.67
C ALA A 684 16.89 -6.23 -23.41
N ARG A 685 16.90 -5.95 -24.71
CA ARG A 685 18.10 -5.94 -25.56
C ARG A 685 18.88 -4.62 -25.57
N ASN A 686 18.21 -3.53 -25.19
CA ASN A 686 18.77 -2.19 -25.15
C ASN A 686 18.36 -1.50 -23.83
N PRO A 687 18.82 -2.00 -22.67
CA PRO A 687 18.28 -1.60 -21.37
C PRO A 687 18.59 -0.14 -20.98
N THR A 688 19.45 0.55 -21.70
CA THR A 688 19.79 1.96 -21.49
C THR A 688 19.07 2.90 -22.47
N ALA A 689 18.14 2.38 -23.29
CA ALA A 689 17.52 3.15 -24.37
C ALA A 689 16.47 4.15 -23.88
N PHE A 690 15.85 3.93 -22.72
CA PHE A 690 14.78 4.77 -22.20
C PHE A 690 15.19 5.51 -20.93
N SER A 691 15.48 4.80 -19.85
CA SER A 691 15.99 5.39 -18.61
C SER A 691 17.41 4.88 -18.34
N GLN A 692 18.20 5.72 -17.68
CA GLN A 692 19.53 5.38 -17.18
C GLN A 692 19.66 5.76 -15.69
N TRP A 693 18.54 6.09 -15.04
CA TRP A 693 18.56 6.42 -13.62
C TRP A 693 18.84 5.16 -12.77
N PRO A 694 19.65 5.22 -11.71
CA PRO A 694 20.30 6.41 -11.13
C PRO A 694 21.69 6.72 -11.68
N THR A 695 22.21 5.95 -12.62
CA THR A 695 23.60 6.08 -13.10
C THR A 695 23.62 6.21 -14.61
N ALA A 696 24.05 7.36 -15.12
CA ALA A 696 24.17 7.61 -16.55
C ALA A 696 25.00 6.53 -17.26
N GLY A 697 24.51 6.04 -18.40
CA GLY A 697 25.12 4.98 -19.18
C GLY A 697 24.92 3.56 -18.66
N ALA A 698 24.22 3.40 -17.54
CA ALA A 698 23.89 2.10 -16.94
C ALA A 698 22.41 1.73 -17.11
N ARG A 699 22.11 0.44 -16.94
CA ARG A 699 20.75 -0.11 -16.81
C ARG A 699 20.02 0.57 -15.64
N PRO A 700 18.75 0.97 -15.77
CA PRO A 700 18.01 1.54 -14.67
C PRO A 700 17.86 0.55 -13.50
N ARG A 701 17.82 1.09 -12.29
CA ARG A 701 17.66 0.31 -11.06
C ARG A 701 16.79 1.08 -10.08
N SER A 702 15.82 0.41 -9.48
CA SER A 702 15.12 0.94 -8.32
C SER A 702 16.12 1.31 -7.20
N ALA A 703 15.82 2.34 -6.43
CA ALA A 703 16.71 2.78 -5.35
C ALA A 703 15.99 3.67 -4.34
N THR A 704 16.50 3.68 -3.12
CA THR A 704 16.16 4.70 -2.13
C THR A 704 16.84 6.03 -2.47
N VAL A 705 16.14 7.12 -2.29
CA VAL A 705 16.66 8.51 -2.38
C VAL A 705 16.69 9.12 -1.00
N VAL A 706 17.83 9.66 -0.62
CA VAL A 706 18.00 10.45 0.61
C VAL A 706 17.74 11.91 0.29
N VAL A 707 16.73 12.50 0.93
CA VAL A 707 16.40 13.92 0.80
C VAL A 707 16.70 14.66 2.10
N ARG A 708 17.39 15.79 2.00
CA ARG A 708 17.72 16.66 3.12
C ARG A 708 17.76 18.13 2.71
N ARG A 709 17.63 19.04 3.65
CA ARG A 709 17.86 20.46 3.37
C ARG A 709 19.36 20.76 3.35
N SER A 710 19.77 21.63 2.46
CA SER A 710 21.19 22.08 2.35
C SER A 710 21.68 22.85 3.57
N ASP A 711 20.77 23.50 4.31
CA ASP A 711 21.04 24.23 5.54
C ASP A 711 20.96 23.34 6.80
N GLY A 712 20.69 22.02 6.64
CA GLY A 712 20.52 21.09 7.76
C GLY A 712 19.19 21.21 8.50
N GLY A 713 18.24 21.98 8.00
CA GLY A 713 16.92 22.14 8.58
C GLY A 713 16.01 20.90 8.43
N VAL A 714 14.81 20.99 8.99
CA VAL A 714 13.79 19.94 8.93
C VAL A 714 13.21 19.86 7.51
N VAL A 715 13.05 18.65 6.98
CA VAL A 715 12.45 18.43 5.67
C VAL A 715 10.97 18.83 5.70
N GLY A 716 10.52 19.58 4.69
CA GLY A 716 9.16 20.13 4.58
C GLY A 716 8.95 21.45 5.32
N GLY A 717 9.93 21.87 6.15
CA GLY A 717 9.90 23.13 6.90
C GLY A 717 10.50 24.31 6.15
#